data_b2d78a8ef9c976089403feb4c7f08d68
#
_entry.id   b2d78a8ef9c976089403feb4c7f08d68
#
_cell.length_a   1.000
_cell.length_b   1.000
_cell.length_c   1.000
_cell.angle_alpha   90.00
_cell.angle_beta   90.00
_cell.angle_gamma   90.00
#
_symmetry.space_group_name_H-M   'P 1'
#
loop_
_entity.id
_entity.type
_entity.pdbx_description
1 polymer ?
#
loop_
_entity_poly.entity_id
_entity_poly.type
_entity_poly.pdbx_seq_one_letter_code
_entity_poly.pdbx_strand_id
1 'polypeptide(L)'
;LDEVGDTIRLGTLRMHDEALRLSEVVVTAPLKPMEQKGDTTIYNVAAFPTPEGSYLEALVRRIPGLSYDSKSGEMKFNGYPIRQITVNGKDFFRGNKDVVLENLPVRFVSQLKVYDKPTEQEKITGMKSNEKNYVLDLQTKREFNGTLLANIEAGYGTHKRRDLNGRMMRFKENGDNFMVSARSTNRNSTTADEDNISNSVNLNVSKNVKEGLSLSGNVNYMYNRDGGQSGTYSEQYLSSGNQYLLSENDQLGKNQNTNGRFDMNWDISKQTTLIFSAMGGYGDDESRNESRTATFNAPLDADTKAPFAHIDEIGREMWINDNRQQTLGRGKRFNYDLRLELVQKIGTKGDFLSLDVNHTYQKNRQHAYTLSSIDYYQLQNVSGGDSLYYQNQYRHTPQSLMNDEVRLGYTHAFTKKSHIQLSYGLENDYERLDGMTYDLSRRETGHFVLGALPEGYEVDEVDSLRTRSHSRTLGHNLSFRYNYTDEVWGMVASVDMTPQRRSIEQATGEHYADTVVRSVEWRSQLSFSYQKDGRFFVLSYNGNTSQPRLEDMMAPTDYSSPLYIRRSNPHLRPSYRHSMHAIFNNFQKGFMASLMWNQTFNAVTRATYYDRETGGRETLPVNINGNWGIMGNGYYDKRIKQFHVNINASGGYDRNVSLINEDGTQNSRSVTGATTLSSNVRLAYLPPWGNIDLTGTWTFYQSKNSLQNRNTYTRNYTCGIESSVNLPFHFMVSTDAGYVFRSGTGMDGKSDNELLWNLKISWKFLKERRGELSVYWADILSQRKSFTRYASATAFSERYEEQLRGYAMVSFIYRFERMK
;
A
#
# COMPACT_ATOMS: atom_id res chain seq x y z
N LEU A 1 -49.97 66.94 -25.54
CA LEU A 1 -50.03 67.09 -24.08
C LEU A 1 -51.10 68.12 -23.82
N ASP A 2 -52.33 67.73 -23.42
CA ASP A 2 -53.40 68.68 -23.03
C ASP A 2 -53.40 68.79 -21.52
N GLU A 3 -53.17 70.01 -21.00
CA GLU A 3 -53.32 70.34 -19.57
C GLU A 3 -54.76 70.54 -19.21
N VAL A 4 -55.34 69.78 -18.35
CA VAL A 4 -56.67 69.99 -17.73
C VAL A 4 -56.52 69.88 -16.25
N GLY A 5 -56.33 70.99 -15.57
CA GLY A 5 -56.14 71.18 -14.14
C GLY A 5 -54.78 70.63 -13.70
N ASP A 6 -54.69 70.20 -12.42
CA ASP A 6 -53.45 69.68 -11.79
C ASP A 6 -53.06 68.22 -12.24
N THR A 7 -53.63 67.69 -13.32
CA THR A 7 -53.40 66.30 -13.76
C THR A 7 -53.00 66.26 -15.22
N ILE A 8 -51.80 65.90 -15.52
CA ILE A 8 -51.30 65.62 -16.86
C ILE A 8 -51.64 64.19 -17.24
N ARG A 9 -52.46 63.89 -18.19
CA ARG A 9 -52.73 62.60 -18.77
C ARG A 9 -51.75 62.33 -19.89
N LEU A 10 -50.78 61.45 -19.63
CA LEU A 10 -49.91 60.92 -20.65
C LEU A 10 -50.64 59.81 -21.37
N GLY A 11 -50.73 59.92 -22.72
CA GLY A 11 -51.21 58.78 -23.54
C GLY A 11 -50.34 57.54 -23.46
N THR A 12 -50.75 56.47 -24.08
CA THR A 12 -49.99 55.20 -24.04
C THR A 12 -48.56 55.36 -24.59
N LEU A 13 -47.57 55.40 -23.74
CA LEU A 13 -46.17 55.38 -24.11
C LEU A 13 -45.81 53.93 -24.50
N ARG A 14 -45.58 53.68 -25.80
CA ARG A 14 -44.97 52.42 -26.27
C ARG A 14 -43.47 52.58 -26.16
N MET A 15 -42.88 51.85 -25.21
CA MET A 15 -41.43 51.68 -25.17
C MET A 15 -41.05 50.61 -26.20
N HIS A 16 -40.18 50.95 -27.14
CA HIS A 16 -39.45 49.93 -27.93
C HIS A 16 -38.26 49.49 -27.12
N ASP A 17 -38.22 48.15 -26.88
CA ASP A 17 -37.04 47.49 -26.30
C ASP A 17 -35.97 47.43 -27.43
N GLU A 18 -35.22 48.50 -27.64
CA GLU A 18 -33.94 48.42 -28.34
C GLU A 18 -32.89 47.83 -27.38
N ALA A 19 -32.75 46.54 -27.41
CA ALA A 19 -31.60 45.90 -26.81
C ALA A 19 -30.34 46.43 -27.50
N LEU A 20 -29.64 47.34 -26.86
CA LEU A 20 -28.28 47.71 -27.23
C LEU A 20 -27.43 46.43 -27.12
N ARG A 21 -27.21 45.74 -28.29
CA ARG A 21 -26.17 44.77 -28.39
C ARG A 21 -24.83 45.46 -28.20
N LEU A 22 -24.34 45.46 -26.99
CA LEU A 22 -22.95 45.78 -26.72
C LEU A 22 -22.12 44.81 -27.55
N SER A 23 -21.34 45.32 -28.49
CA SER A 23 -20.35 44.48 -29.17
C SER A 23 -19.44 43.87 -28.16
N GLU A 24 -19.35 42.55 -28.17
CA GLU A 24 -18.52 41.79 -27.29
C GLU A 24 -17.09 42.32 -27.38
N VAL A 25 -16.63 42.97 -26.34
CA VAL A 25 -15.22 43.36 -26.22
C VAL A 25 -14.49 42.09 -25.82
N VAL A 26 -13.99 41.35 -26.80
CA VAL A 26 -13.08 40.21 -26.60
C VAL A 26 -11.75 40.77 -26.09
N VAL A 27 -11.60 40.87 -24.79
CA VAL A 27 -10.28 41.12 -24.18
C VAL A 27 -9.45 39.83 -24.32
N THR A 28 -8.71 39.70 -25.40
CA THR A 28 -7.69 38.67 -25.60
C THR A 28 -6.46 39.01 -24.75
N ALA A 29 -6.56 38.88 -23.44
CA ALA A 29 -5.34 38.77 -22.64
C ALA A 29 -4.68 37.42 -22.92
N PRO A 30 -3.36 37.39 -23.18
CA PRO A 30 -2.67 36.09 -23.37
C PRO A 30 -2.85 35.22 -22.12
N LEU A 31 -3.52 34.10 -22.29
CA LEU A 31 -3.75 33.13 -21.23
C LEU A 31 -2.40 32.66 -20.67
N LYS A 32 -2.08 33.04 -19.44
CA LYS A 32 -0.90 32.52 -18.76
C LYS A 32 -1.12 31.02 -18.48
N PRO A 33 -0.33 30.13 -19.04
CA PRO A 33 -0.51 28.68 -18.83
C PRO A 33 -0.35 28.27 -17.37
N MET A 34 0.55 28.95 -16.65
CA MET A 34 0.90 28.66 -15.27
C MET A 34 1.14 29.97 -14.51
N GLU A 35 0.64 30.03 -13.31
CA GLU A 35 0.84 31.14 -12.38
C GLU A 35 1.22 30.59 -11.00
N GLN A 36 2.23 31.21 -10.36
CA GLN A 36 2.60 30.90 -8.98
C GLN A 36 2.05 31.98 -8.06
N LYS A 37 1.21 31.62 -7.09
CA LYS A 37 0.69 32.50 -6.02
C LYS A 37 1.09 31.95 -4.66
N GLY A 38 2.13 32.51 -4.06
CA GLY A 38 2.70 31.98 -2.83
C GLY A 38 3.20 30.55 -3.02
N ASP A 39 2.68 29.61 -2.25
CA ASP A 39 2.97 28.19 -2.31
C ASP A 39 2.06 27.40 -3.30
N THR A 40 1.10 28.07 -3.93
CA THR A 40 0.14 27.47 -4.84
C THR A 40 0.56 27.64 -6.29
N THR A 41 0.69 26.55 -7.03
CA THR A 41 0.86 26.57 -8.49
C THR A 41 -0.49 26.38 -9.15
N ILE A 42 -0.89 27.32 -9.99
CA ILE A 42 -2.18 27.37 -10.70
C ILE A 42 -1.94 27.11 -12.18
N TYR A 43 -2.60 26.13 -12.76
CA TYR A 43 -2.58 25.81 -14.17
C TYR A 43 -3.94 26.16 -14.80
N ASN A 44 -3.93 26.91 -15.90
CA ASN A 44 -5.12 27.18 -16.69
C ASN A 44 -5.36 26.04 -17.68
N VAL A 45 -6.46 25.29 -17.52
CA VAL A 45 -6.76 24.13 -18.34
C VAL A 45 -6.84 24.45 -19.84
N ALA A 46 -7.35 25.63 -20.21
CA ALA A 46 -7.46 26.05 -21.60
C ALA A 46 -6.10 26.20 -22.33
N ALA A 47 -5.02 26.38 -21.57
CA ALA A 47 -3.66 26.45 -22.13
C ALA A 47 -3.03 25.09 -22.43
N PHE A 48 -3.66 23.99 -22.05
CA PHE A 48 -3.18 22.62 -22.23
C PHE A 48 -4.19 21.80 -23.07
N PRO A 49 -4.19 21.97 -24.39
CA PRO A 49 -5.18 21.34 -25.25
C PRO A 49 -5.12 19.82 -25.11
N THR A 50 -6.27 19.21 -24.91
CA THR A 50 -6.47 17.76 -24.89
C THR A 50 -7.43 17.38 -26.03
N PRO A 51 -7.37 16.15 -26.53
CA PRO A 51 -8.36 15.67 -27.47
C PRO A 51 -9.79 15.85 -26.93
N GLU A 52 -10.74 16.18 -27.82
CA GLU A 52 -12.12 16.37 -27.43
C GLU A 52 -12.72 15.10 -26.81
N GLY A 53 -13.45 15.26 -25.69
CA GLY A 53 -13.99 14.13 -24.92
C GLY A 53 -12.95 13.41 -24.05
N SER A 54 -11.79 14.03 -23.81
CA SER A 54 -10.78 13.52 -22.89
C SER A 54 -11.19 13.63 -21.42
N TYR A 55 -10.68 12.71 -20.62
CA TYR A 55 -10.77 12.74 -19.16
C TYR A 55 -9.54 13.38 -18.55
N LEU A 56 -9.63 13.63 -17.26
CA LEU A 56 -8.62 14.38 -16.50
C LEU A 56 -7.21 13.77 -16.60
N GLU A 57 -7.07 12.46 -16.71
CA GLU A 57 -5.79 11.80 -16.91
C GLU A 57 -5.01 12.36 -18.10
N ALA A 58 -5.70 12.53 -19.25
CA ALA A 58 -5.06 13.08 -20.45
C ALA A 58 -4.56 14.52 -20.25
N LEU A 59 -5.20 15.30 -19.39
CA LEU A 59 -4.77 16.64 -19.02
C LEU A 59 -3.55 16.58 -18.06
N VAL A 60 -3.63 15.77 -17.02
CA VAL A 60 -2.56 15.62 -16.01
C VAL A 60 -1.24 15.22 -16.66
N ARG A 61 -1.26 14.33 -17.63
CA ARG A 61 -0.08 13.93 -18.41
C ARG A 61 0.56 15.09 -19.21
N ARG A 62 -0.17 16.19 -19.43
CA ARG A 62 0.29 17.37 -20.19
C ARG A 62 0.74 18.54 -19.30
N ILE A 63 0.48 18.48 -18.00
CA ILE A 63 0.81 19.57 -17.06
C ILE A 63 2.26 19.44 -16.60
N PRO A 64 3.09 20.50 -16.74
CA PRO A 64 4.46 20.47 -16.25
C PRO A 64 4.53 20.23 -14.74
N GLY A 65 5.46 19.38 -14.33
CA GLY A 65 5.68 19.04 -12.93
C GLY A 65 4.73 17.97 -12.39
N LEU A 66 3.61 17.65 -13.07
CA LEU A 66 2.75 16.54 -12.71
C LEU A 66 3.17 15.27 -13.44
N SER A 67 3.32 14.17 -12.70
CA SER A 67 3.49 12.82 -13.23
C SER A 67 2.45 11.89 -12.63
N TYR A 68 1.93 11.02 -13.46
CA TYR A 68 0.96 9.99 -13.07
C TYR A 68 1.33 8.68 -13.73
N ASP A 69 1.45 7.63 -12.92
CA ASP A 69 1.63 6.26 -13.36
C ASP A 69 0.30 5.52 -13.20
N SER A 70 -0.32 5.16 -14.33
CA SER A 70 -1.61 4.47 -14.36
C SER A 70 -1.54 3.02 -13.87
N LYS A 71 -0.35 2.40 -13.82
CA LYS A 71 -0.17 1.02 -13.34
C LYS A 71 -0.13 0.95 -11.82
N SER A 72 0.58 1.91 -11.19
CA SER A 72 0.71 2.00 -9.74
C SER A 72 -0.32 2.93 -9.07
N GLY A 73 -1.04 3.78 -9.84
CA GLY A 73 -1.91 4.84 -9.32
C GLY A 73 -1.13 5.98 -8.64
N GLU A 74 0.20 6.00 -8.75
CA GLU A 74 1.03 6.99 -8.10
C GLU A 74 1.03 8.32 -8.88
N MET A 75 0.72 9.40 -8.19
CA MET A 75 0.79 10.76 -8.74
C MET A 75 1.80 11.58 -7.96
N LYS A 76 2.66 12.30 -8.66
CA LYS A 76 3.69 13.17 -8.08
C LYS A 76 3.61 14.58 -8.66
N PHE A 77 3.98 15.56 -7.85
CA PHE A 77 4.23 16.93 -8.26
C PHE A 77 5.69 17.30 -7.97
N ASN A 78 6.48 17.51 -9.02
CA ASN A 78 7.93 17.77 -8.91
C ASN A 78 8.64 16.72 -8.02
N GLY A 79 8.26 15.45 -8.17
CA GLY A 79 8.82 14.33 -7.42
C GLY A 79 8.16 14.04 -6.06
N TYR A 80 7.38 14.99 -5.51
CA TYR A 80 6.65 14.75 -4.26
C TYR A 80 5.31 14.05 -4.52
N PRO A 81 4.92 13.08 -3.70
CA PRO A 81 3.65 12.41 -3.86
C PRO A 81 2.48 13.38 -3.62
N ILE A 82 1.52 13.40 -4.53
CA ILE A 82 0.22 14.01 -4.31
C ILE A 82 -0.61 13.00 -3.53
N ARG A 83 -0.97 13.35 -2.30
CA ARG A 83 -1.70 12.44 -1.40
C ARG A 83 -3.18 12.35 -1.76
N GLN A 84 -3.79 13.46 -2.21
CA GLN A 84 -5.21 13.50 -2.53
C GLN A 84 -5.53 14.43 -3.70
N ILE A 85 -6.66 14.18 -4.35
CA ILE A 85 -7.27 15.09 -5.31
C ILE A 85 -8.51 15.66 -4.67
N THR A 86 -8.65 17.00 -4.69
CA THR A 86 -9.81 17.71 -4.19
C THR A 86 -10.59 18.35 -5.32
N VAL A 87 -11.86 18.64 -5.09
CA VAL A 87 -12.71 19.42 -6.00
C VAL A 87 -13.20 20.66 -5.27
N ASN A 88 -12.87 21.85 -5.80
CA ASN A 88 -13.20 23.14 -5.19
C ASN A 88 -12.75 23.21 -3.71
N GLY A 89 -11.55 22.71 -3.41
CA GLY A 89 -10.93 22.69 -2.08
C GLY A 89 -11.43 21.59 -1.13
N LYS A 90 -12.39 20.76 -1.56
CA LYS A 90 -12.97 19.70 -0.72
C LYS A 90 -12.45 18.32 -1.12
N ASP A 91 -12.04 17.54 -0.14
CA ASP A 91 -11.66 16.14 -0.36
C ASP A 91 -12.92 15.28 -0.55
N PHE A 92 -13.05 14.75 -1.73
CA PHE A 92 -14.21 13.94 -2.09
C PHE A 92 -13.86 12.47 -2.34
N PHE A 93 -12.67 12.24 -2.87
CA PHE A 93 -12.28 10.91 -3.37
C PHE A 93 -11.47 10.09 -2.37
N ARG A 94 -11.10 10.67 -1.24
CA ARG A 94 -10.36 10.04 -0.14
C ARG A 94 -9.18 9.18 -0.60
N GLY A 95 -8.37 9.77 -1.49
CA GLY A 95 -7.16 9.11 -2.01
C GLY A 95 -7.38 8.21 -3.21
N ASN A 96 -8.60 7.93 -3.65
CA ASN A 96 -8.85 7.18 -4.89
C ASN A 96 -8.72 8.11 -6.11
N LYS A 97 -7.50 8.31 -6.58
CA LYS A 97 -7.14 9.23 -7.65
C LYS A 97 -7.65 8.75 -9.02
N ASP A 98 -7.62 7.44 -9.25
CA ASP A 98 -8.00 6.83 -10.53
C ASP A 98 -9.45 7.12 -10.89
N VAL A 99 -10.33 7.11 -9.88
CA VAL A 99 -11.74 7.43 -10.08
C VAL A 99 -11.92 8.82 -10.70
N VAL A 100 -11.16 9.80 -10.23
CA VAL A 100 -11.24 11.19 -10.74
C VAL A 100 -10.63 11.29 -12.13
N LEU A 101 -9.44 10.72 -12.28
CA LEU A 101 -8.64 10.84 -13.49
C LEU A 101 -9.32 10.18 -14.70
N GLU A 102 -9.94 9.04 -14.48
CA GLU A 102 -10.61 8.27 -15.54
C GLU A 102 -12.04 8.73 -15.83
N ASN A 103 -12.70 9.46 -14.91
CA ASN A 103 -14.15 9.69 -15.03
C ASN A 103 -14.57 11.16 -15.06
N LEU A 104 -13.71 12.11 -14.65
CA LEU A 104 -14.02 13.53 -14.75
C LEU A 104 -13.60 14.09 -16.11
N PRO A 105 -14.55 14.51 -16.96
CA PRO A 105 -14.21 15.10 -18.25
C PRO A 105 -13.41 16.40 -18.10
N VAL A 106 -12.38 16.62 -18.91
CA VAL A 106 -11.54 17.84 -18.88
C VAL A 106 -12.39 19.10 -19.02
N ARG A 107 -13.47 19.06 -19.82
CA ARG A 107 -14.36 20.21 -20.01
C ARG A 107 -15.01 20.76 -18.74
N PHE A 108 -15.10 19.94 -17.67
CA PHE A 108 -15.66 20.38 -16.37
C PHE A 108 -14.70 21.24 -15.57
N VAL A 109 -13.40 21.14 -15.86
CA VAL A 109 -12.35 21.79 -15.07
C VAL A 109 -11.92 23.10 -15.75
N SER A 110 -11.85 24.17 -14.96
CA SER A 110 -11.35 25.47 -15.39
C SER A 110 -9.88 25.67 -15.09
N GLN A 111 -9.47 25.25 -13.88
CA GLN A 111 -8.10 25.37 -13.36
C GLN A 111 -7.72 24.14 -12.54
N LEU A 112 -6.43 23.84 -12.54
CA LEU A 112 -5.81 22.91 -11.60
C LEU A 112 -4.93 23.71 -10.66
N LYS A 113 -5.03 23.46 -9.36
CA LYS A 113 -4.18 24.08 -8.34
C LYS A 113 -3.41 23.00 -7.62
N VAL A 114 -2.10 23.16 -7.52
CA VAL A 114 -1.27 22.29 -6.68
C VAL A 114 -0.72 23.13 -5.56
N TYR A 115 -0.98 22.72 -4.33
CA TYR A 115 -0.54 23.44 -3.14
C TYR A 115 -0.33 22.49 -1.97
N ASP A 116 0.44 22.96 -1.00
CA ASP A 116 0.62 22.32 0.29
C ASP A 116 -0.61 22.62 1.14
N LYS A 117 -1.49 21.60 1.32
CA LYS A 117 -2.74 21.77 2.06
C LYS A 117 -2.46 21.72 3.56
N PRO A 118 -2.71 22.80 4.30
CA PRO A 118 -2.58 22.77 5.74
C PRO A 118 -3.54 21.76 6.35
N THR A 119 -3.05 21.03 7.35
CA THR A 119 -3.88 20.16 8.19
C THR A 119 -4.93 20.98 8.95
N GLU A 120 -5.97 20.36 9.46
CA GLU A 120 -6.97 21.09 10.25
C GLU A 120 -6.31 21.74 11.49
N GLN A 121 -5.38 21.05 12.12
CA GLN A 121 -4.60 21.59 13.23
C GLN A 121 -3.77 22.81 12.83
N GLU A 122 -3.10 22.77 11.66
CA GLU A 122 -2.36 23.94 11.14
C GLU A 122 -3.25 25.13 10.82
N LYS A 123 -4.47 24.89 10.31
CA LYS A 123 -5.46 25.98 10.07
C LYS A 123 -5.88 26.66 11.36
N ILE A 124 -6.10 25.89 12.41
CA ILE A 124 -6.55 26.38 13.71
C ILE A 124 -5.42 27.09 14.44
N THR A 125 -4.24 26.50 14.44
CA THR A 125 -3.09 26.97 15.22
C THR A 125 -2.26 28.02 14.49
N GLY A 126 -2.30 28.02 13.15
CA GLY A 126 -1.41 28.82 12.29
C GLY A 126 0.02 28.29 12.23
N MET A 127 0.31 27.14 12.87
CA MET A 127 1.63 26.50 12.86
C MET A 127 1.75 25.58 11.66
N LYS A 128 2.74 25.83 10.79
CA LYS A 128 3.01 24.97 9.65
C LYS A 128 3.87 23.77 10.05
N SER A 129 3.50 22.59 9.54
CA SER A 129 4.34 21.40 9.60
C SER A 129 5.48 21.47 8.56
N ASN A 130 6.60 20.85 8.83
CA ASN A 130 7.66 20.68 7.83
C ASN A 130 7.36 19.55 6.84
N GLU A 131 6.32 18.74 7.08
CA GLU A 131 5.87 17.74 6.14
C GLU A 131 5.00 18.37 5.05
N LYS A 132 5.37 18.19 3.79
CA LYS A 132 4.59 18.67 2.66
C LYS A 132 3.42 17.74 2.37
N ASN A 133 2.22 18.29 2.38
CA ASN A 133 0.97 17.62 2.04
C ASN A 133 0.40 18.14 0.72
N TYR A 134 1.08 17.82 -0.40
CA TYR A 134 0.62 18.27 -1.71
C TYR A 134 -0.72 17.67 -2.11
N VAL A 135 -1.60 18.55 -2.55
CA VAL A 135 -2.95 18.26 -3.03
C VAL A 135 -3.11 18.83 -4.43
N LEU A 136 -3.75 18.06 -5.32
CA LEU A 136 -4.23 18.53 -6.60
C LEU A 136 -5.70 18.94 -6.45
N ASP A 137 -5.99 20.24 -6.53
CA ASP A 137 -7.35 20.76 -6.43
C ASP A 137 -7.89 21.13 -7.81
N LEU A 138 -9.04 20.56 -8.14
CA LEU A 138 -9.76 20.75 -9.38
C LEU A 138 -10.80 21.85 -9.20
N GLN A 139 -10.63 23.00 -9.88
CA GLN A 139 -11.63 24.04 -9.90
C GLN A 139 -12.62 23.74 -11.03
N THR A 140 -13.86 23.44 -10.68
CA THR A 140 -14.90 23.19 -11.67
C THR A 140 -15.51 24.46 -12.20
N LYS A 141 -15.98 24.44 -13.45
CA LYS A 141 -16.75 25.56 -14.01
C LYS A 141 -18.15 25.60 -13.37
N ARG A 142 -18.67 26.80 -13.14
CA ARG A 142 -19.97 27.03 -12.47
C ARG A 142 -21.15 26.35 -13.16
N GLU A 143 -21.11 26.28 -14.49
CA GLU A 143 -22.15 25.64 -15.31
C GLU A 143 -22.37 24.15 -14.99
N PHE A 144 -21.34 23.48 -14.44
CA PHE A 144 -21.42 22.06 -14.04
C PHE A 144 -21.73 21.83 -12.57
N ASN A 145 -22.03 22.89 -11.80
CA ASN A 145 -22.42 22.77 -10.40
C ASN A 145 -23.70 21.95 -10.23
N GLY A 146 -23.63 20.86 -9.46
CA GLY A 146 -24.76 19.97 -9.20
C GLY A 146 -25.08 18.99 -10.34
N THR A 147 -24.23 18.91 -11.36
CA THR A 147 -24.35 17.91 -12.44
C THR A 147 -24.22 16.50 -11.89
N LEU A 148 -25.14 15.62 -12.31
CA LEU A 148 -25.08 14.19 -12.06
C LEU A 148 -24.31 13.51 -13.20
N LEU A 149 -23.22 12.82 -12.84
CA LEU A 149 -22.42 11.98 -13.74
C LEU A 149 -22.66 10.54 -13.41
N ALA A 150 -22.90 9.70 -14.41
CA ALA A 150 -22.95 8.25 -14.22
C ALA A 150 -22.28 7.53 -15.40
N ASN A 151 -21.51 6.50 -15.11
CA ASN A 151 -20.86 5.63 -16.08
C ASN A 151 -21.24 4.19 -15.77
N ILE A 152 -21.59 3.45 -16.82
CA ILE A 152 -21.80 2.01 -16.76
C ILE A 152 -20.90 1.37 -17.80
N GLU A 153 -20.14 0.39 -17.41
CA GLU A 153 -19.26 -0.41 -18.27
C GLU A 153 -19.62 -1.88 -18.10
N ALA A 154 -19.74 -2.59 -19.22
CA ALA A 154 -19.91 -4.03 -19.26
C ALA A 154 -18.96 -4.62 -20.31
N GLY A 155 -18.10 -5.50 -19.88
CA GLY A 155 -17.13 -6.19 -20.71
C GLY A 155 -17.20 -7.70 -20.52
N TYR A 156 -17.04 -8.43 -21.63
CA TYR A 156 -16.95 -9.88 -21.66
C TYR A 156 -15.89 -10.33 -22.66
N GLY A 157 -15.14 -11.36 -22.32
CA GLY A 157 -14.01 -11.80 -23.12
C GLY A 157 -13.80 -13.31 -23.13
N THR A 158 -12.78 -13.72 -23.85
CA THR A 158 -12.29 -15.11 -23.84
C THR A 158 -11.86 -15.51 -22.43
N HIS A 159 -11.76 -16.81 -22.14
CA HIS A 159 -11.45 -17.34 -20.81
C HIS A 159 -12.40 -16.81 -19.72
N LYS A 160 -13.70 -16.66 -20.06
CA LYS A 160 -14.75 -16.16 -19.18
C LYS A 160 -14.40 -14.83 -18.46
N ARG A 161 -13.49 -14.03 -19.04
CA ARG A 161 -13.13 -12.72 -18.46
C ARG A 161 -14.33 -11.78 -18.53
N ARG A 162 -14.57 -11.10 -17.41
CA ARG A 162 -15.68 -10.14 -17.26
C ARG A 162 -15.22 -8.90 -16.50
N ASP A 163 -15.79 -7.77 -16.86
CA ASP A 163 -15.58 -6.49 -16.16
C ASP A 163 -16.90 -5.73 -16.18
N LEU A 164 -17.56 -5.64 -15.02
CA LEU A 164 -18.78 -4.88 -14.82
C LEU A 164 -18.46 -3.74 -13.86
N ASN A 165 -18.71 -2.51 -14.26
CA ASN A 165 -18.38 -1.35 -13.47
C ASN A 165 -19.48 -0.30 -13.62
N GLY A 166 -20.05 0.12 -12.50
CA GLY A 166 -21.04 1.19 -12.44
C GLY A 166 -20.58 2.27 -11.47
N ARG A 167 -20.67 3.55 -11.88
CA ARG A 167 -20.34 4.69 -11.02
C ARG A 167 -21.36 5.80 -11.21
N MET A 168 -21.71 6.44 -10.13
CA MET A 168 -22.58 7.62 -10.13
C MET A 168 -22.02 8.64 -9.12
N MET A 169 -21.90 9.90 -9.54
CA MET A 169 -21.34 10.95 -8.71
C MET A 169 -22.02 12.31 -8.97
N ARG A 170 -22.05 13.14 -7.94
CA ARG A 170 -22.57 14.50 -8.01
C ARG A 170 -21.75 15.41 -7.14
N PHE A 171 -21.41 16.59 -7.67
CA PHE A 171 -20.63 17.60 -6.99
C PHE A 171 -21.42 18.90 -6.93
N LYS A 172 -21.38 19.56 -5.76
CA LYS A 172 -21.91 20.92 -5.59
C LYS A 172 -20.84 21.85 -5.04
N GLU A 173 -20.89 23.11 -5.40
CA GLU A 173 -19.96 24.14 -4.92
C GLU A 173 -19.98 24.30 -3.40
N ASN A 174 -21.15 24.09 -2.76
CA ASN A 174 -21.29 24.15 -1.31
C ASN A 174 -20.58 22.99 -0.59
N GLY A 175 -19.99 22.01 -1.32
CA GLY A 175 -19.32 20.84 -0.77
C GLY A 175 -20.24 19.65 -0.46
N ASP A 176 -21.53 19.73 -0.79
CA ASP A 176 -22.45 18.58 -0.74
C ASP A 176 -22.15 17.67 -1.92
N ASN A 177 -21.61 16.49 -1.67
CA ASN A 177 -21.19 15.58 -2.70
C ASN A 177 -21.60 14.15 -2.34
N PHE A 178 -21.87 13.34 -3.35
CA PHE A 178 -21.96 11.89 -3.17
C PHE A 178 -21.34 11.14 -4.34
N MET A 179 -20.87 9.93 -4.07
CA MET A 179 -20.40 8.97 -5.06
C MET A 179 -20.81 7.56 -4.64
N VAL A 180 -21.31 6.79 -5.61
CA VAL A 180 -21.52 5.35 -5.50
C VAL A 180 -20.75 4.68 -6.62
N SER A 181 -20.01 3.63 -6.32
CA SER A 181 -19.40 2.78 -7.34
C SER A 181 -19.55 1.31 -6.97
N ALA A 182 -19.80 0.48 -7.97
CA ALA A 182 -19.85 -0.97 -7.84
C ALA A 182 -19.03 -1.58 -8.99
N ARG A 183 -18.18 -2.55 -8.68
CA ARG A 183 -17.36 -3.26 -9.66
C ARG A 183 -17.37 -4.75 -9.37
N SER A 184 -17.45 -5.55 -10.44
CA SER A 184 -17.26 -6.99 -10.42
C SER A 184 -16.34 -7.36 -11.59
N THR A 185 -15.16 -7.89 -11.31
CA THR A 185 -14.15 -8.16 -12.34
C THR A 185 -13.29 -9.36 -12.00
N ASN A 186 -12.92 -10.15 -13.02
CA ASN A 186 -11.82 -11.11 -12.97
C ASN A 186 -10.70 -10.77 -13.97
N ARG A 187 -10.78 -9.58 -14.58
CA ARG A 187 -9.82 -9.09 -15.57
C ARG A 187 -8.40 -8.93 -15.03
N ASN A 188 -8.28 -8.50 -13.76
CA ASN A 188 -7.00 -8.20 -13.15
C ASN A 188 -6.27 -9.45 -12.62
N SER A 189 -6.91 -10.61 -12.59
CA SER A 189 -6.23 -11.85 -12.24
C SER A 189 -5.24 -12.22 -13.34
N THR A 190 -3.98 -12.38 -12.96
CA THR A 190 -2.92 -12.85 -13.85
C THR A 190 -2.86 -14.37 -13.90
N THR A 191 -3.50 -15.06 -12.95
CA THR A 191 -3.58 -16.53 -12.93
C THR A 191 -4.59 -17.06 -13.94
N ALA A 192 -4.38 -18.28 -14.39
CA ALA A 192 -5.28 -18.94 -15.33
C ALA A 192 -6.64 -19.30 -14.72
N ASP A 193 -6.77 -19.34 -13.37
CA ASP A 193 -8.03 -19.66 -12.70
C ASP A 193 -9.14 -18.65 -13.08
N GLU A 194 -10.14 -19.14 -13.82
CA GLU A 194 -11.26 -18.34 -14.34
C GLU A 194 -12.22 -17.89 -13.22
N ASP A 195 -12.20 -18.56 -12.07
CA ASP A 195 -13.09 -18.27 -10.94
C ASP A 195 -12.55 -17.18 -10.02
N ASN A 196 -11.31 -16.74 -10.23
CA ASN A 196 -10.77 -15.60 -9.50
C ASN A 196 -11.57 -14.33 -9.79
N ILE A 197 -12.07 -13.69 -8.76
CA ILE A 197 -12.97 -12.54 -8.89
C ILE A 197 -12.73 -11.50 -7.79
N SER A 198 -12.84 -10.24 -8.17
CA SER A 198 -12.87 -9.11 -7.24
C SER A 198 -14.18 -8.34 -7.40
N ASN A 199 -14.93 -8.25 -6.31
CA ASN A 199 -16.16 -7.47 -6.23
C ASN A 199 -15.96 -6.33 -5.22
N SER A 200 -16.38 -5.12 -5.56
CA SER A 200 -16.34 -3.99 -4.62
C SER A 200 -17.54 -3.08 -4.76
N VAL A 201 -17.98 -2.52 -3.65
CA VAL A 201 -19.00 -1.48 -3.59
C VAL A 201 -18.49 -0.38 -2.69
N ASN A 202 -18.48 0.86 -3.18
CA ASN A 202 -18.06 2.03 -2.41
C ASN A 202 -19.16 3.07 -2.41
N LEU A 203 -19.47 3.61 -1.24
CA LEU A 203 -20.35 4.75 -1.03
C LEU A 203 -19.55 5.85 -0.32
N ASN A 204 -19.56 7.06 -0.88
CA ASN A 204 -18.97 8.23 -0.25
C ASN A 204 -20.01 9.36 -0.22
N VAL A 205 -20.16 10.00 0.92
CA VAL A 205 -21.05 11.13 1.13
C VAL A 205 -20.31 12.22 1.90
N SER A 206 -20.43 13.45 1.46
CA SER A 206 -19.94 14.64 2.17
C SER A 206 -21.03 15.69 2.19
N LYS A 207 -21.23 16.34 3.32
CA LYS A 207 -22.24 17.39 3.51
C LYS A 207 -21.71 18.51 4.39
N ASN A 208 -21.85 19.73 3.94
CA ASN A 208 -21.71 20.92 4.77
C ASN A 208 -23.10 21.26 5.37
N VAL A 209 -23.26 21.00 6.66
CA VAL A 209 -24.55 21.20 7.36
C VAL A 209 -24.81 22.69 7.55
N LYS A 210 -23.77 23.41 7.98
CA LYS A 210 -23.75 24.88 8.16
C LYS A 210 -22.30 25.38 8.10
N GLU A 211 -22.09 26.67 8.09
CA GLU A 211 -20.76 27.24 8.22
C GLU A 211 -20.05 26.70 9.47
N GLY A 212 -18.84 26.21 9.30
CA GLY A 212 -18.04 25.57 10.37
C GLY A 212 -18.44 24.15 10.74
N LEU A 213 -19.46 23.53 10.12
CA LEU A 213 -19.81 22.12 10.39
C LEU A 213 -19.87 21.30 9.11
N SER A 214 -18.93 20.40 8.97
CA SER A 214 -18.89 19.44 7.85
C SER A 214 -18.93 18.00 8.37
N LEU A 215 -19.72 17.18 7.70
CA LEU A 215 -19.84 15.74 7.95
C LEU A 215 -19.43 15.00 6.69
N SER A 216 -18.73 13.89 6.85
CA SER A 216 -18.46 12.99 5.74
C SER A 216 -18.44 11.55 6.20
N GLY A 217 -18.83 10.66 5.31
CA GLY A 217 -18.85 9.21 5.57
C GLY A 217 -18.55 8.42 4.32
N ASN A 218 -17.95 7.28 4.52
CA ASN A 218 -17.79 6.29 3.46
C ASN A 218 -18.03 4.88 4.00
N VAL A 219 -18.54 4.04 3.11
CA VAL A 219 -18.63 2.58 3.32
C VAL A 219 -18.00 1.91 2.12
N ASN A 220 -17.15 0.95 2.38
CA ASN A 220 -16.50 0.12 1.37
C ASN A 220 -16.75 -1.35 1.70
N TYR A 221 -17.31 -2.07 0.75
CA TYR A 221 -17.42 -3.54 0.76
C TYR A 221 -16.50 -4.10 -0.30
N MET A 222 -15.74 -5.13 0.01
CA MET A 222 -14.87 -5.85 -0.91
C MET A 222 -14.97 -7.35 -0.67
N TYR A 223 -15.13 -8.10 -1.74
CA TYR A 223 -15.02 -9.56 -1.77
C TYR A 223 -14.01 -9.95 -2.84
N ASN A 224 -13.00 -10.71 -2.45
CA ASN A 224 -12.04 -11.31 -3.37
C ASN A 224 -12.03 -12.81 -3.21
N ARG A 225 -12.00 -13.53 -4.32
CA ARG A 225 -11.60 -14.92 -4.42
C ARG A 225 -10.37 -14.99 -5.31
N ASP A 226 -9.32 -15.57 -4.80
CA ASP A 226 -8.03 -15.72 -5.47
C ASP A 226 -7.50 -17.13 -5.24
N GLY A 227 -7.25 -17.85 -6.32
CA GLY A 227 -6.76 -19.20 -6.33
C GLY A 227 -5.69 -19.40 -7.40
N GLY A 228 -4.81 -20.36 -7.21
CA GLY A 228 -3.81 -20.68 -8.19
C GLY A 228 -2.84 -21.76 -7.73
N GLN A 229 -2.21 -22.38 -8.73
CA GLN A 229 -1.19 -23.41 -8.54
C GLN A 229 0.20 -22.84 -8.79
N SER A 230 1.16 -23.28 -7.99
CA SER A 230 2.56 -22.90 -8.16
C SER A 230 3.49 -24.05 -7.83
N GLY A 231 4.58 -24.14 -8.60
CA GLY A 231 5.69 -25.02 -8.31
C GLY A 231 6.96 -24.24 -8.04
N THR A 232 7.81 -24.73 -7.16
CA THR A 232 9.06 -24.05 -6.80
C THR A 232 10.20 -25.05 -6.72
N TYR A 233 11.34 -24.69 -7.29
CA TYR A 233 12.63 -25.27 -7.00
C TYR A 233 13.46 -24.22 -6.26
N SER A 234 14.10 -24.59 -5.17
CA SER A 234 15.03 -23.72 -4.47
C SER A 234 16.28 -24.43 -4.00
N GLU A 235 17.37 -23.69 -3.97
CA GLU A 235 18.66 -24.11 -3.47
C GLU A 235 19.03 -23.20 -2.31
N GLN A 236 19.17 -23.77 -1.12
CA GLN A 236 19.64 -23.08 0.08
C GLN A 236 21.15 -23.26 0.17
N TYR A 237 21.88 -22.17 0.14
CA TYR A 237 23.32 -22.18 0.25
C TYR A 237 23.75 -22.25 1.72
N LEU A 238 24.39 -23.37 2.11
CA LEU A 238 24.96 -23.60 3.44
C LEU A 238 26.46 -23.85 3.31
N SER A 239 27.24 -23.43 4.27
CA SER A 239 28.71 -23.66 4.28
C SER A 239 29.04 -25.16 4.39
N SER A 240 28.13 -25.90 4.95
CA SER A 240 28.24 -27.32 5.21
C SER A 240 27.70 -28.22 4.08
N GLY A 241 27.23 -27.66 2.98
CA GLY A 241 26.62 -28.36 1.84
C GLY A 241 25.20 -27.85 1.59
N ASN A 242 24.85 -27.58 0.33
CA ASN A 242 23.57 -27.03 -0.03
C ASN A 242 22.42 -28.02 0.21
N GLN A 243 21.23 -27.47 0.49
CA GLN A 243 19.96 -28.19 0.48
C GLN A 243 19.13 -27.75 -0.72
N TYR A 244 18.42 -28.71 -1.31
CA TYR A 244 17.60 -28.52 -2.49
C TYR A 244 16.16 -28.85 -2.16
N LEU A 245 15.23 -27.99 -2.57
CA LEU A 245 13.83 -28.08 -2.20
C LEU A 245 12.95 -28.04 -3.45
N LEU A 246 12.06 -29.00 -3.57
CA LEU A 246 10.93 -28.97 -4.50
C LEU A 246 9.65 -28.70 -3.73
N SER A 247 8.79 -27.85 -4.27
CA SER A 247 7.49 -27.57 -3.68
C SER A 247 6.44 -27.41 -4.77
N GLU A 248 5.27 -27.99 -4.53
CA GLU A 248 4.04 -27.75 -5.28
C GLU A 248 2.99 -27.26 -4.30
N ASN A 249 2.21 -26.25 -4.74
CA ASN A 249 1.25 -25.60 -3.88
C ASN A 249 0.00 -25.26 -4.67
N ASP A 250 -1.17 -25.64 -4.16
CA ASP A 250 -2.50 -25.24 -4.63
C ASP A 250 -3.19 -24.44 -3.52
N GLN A 251 -3.48 -23.16 -3.81
CA GLN A 251 -4.05 -22.27 -2.83
C GLN A 251 -5.38 -21.68 -3.32
N LEU A 252 -6.30 -21.48 -2.39
CA LEU A 252 -7.55 -20.78 -2.58
C LEU A 252 -7.80 -19.86 -1.39
N GLY A 253 -7.85 -18.55 -1.65
CA GLY A 253 -8.23 -17.54 -0.68
C GLY A 253 -9.59 -16.94 -1.00
N LYS A 254 -10.41 -16.73 0.02
CA LYS A 254 -11.63 -15.91 -0.04
C LYS A 254 -11.54 -14.88 1.07
N ASN A 255 -11.72 -13.63 0.72
CA ASN A 255 -11.65 -12.54 1.67
C ASN A 255 -12.84 -11.59 1.45
N GLN A 256 -13.58 -11.34 2.50
CA GLN A 256 -14.69 -10.40 2.52
C GLN A 256 -14.45 -9.35 3.59
N ASN A 257 -14.43 -8.08 3.20
CA ASN A 257 -14.21 -6.96 4.11
C ASN A 257 -15.28 -5.90 3.92
N THR A 258 -15.81 -5.40 5.01
CA THR A 258 -16.67 -4.22 5.05
C THR A 258 -16.04 -3.20 6.00
N ASN A 259 -15.75 -2.01 5.51
CA ASN A 259 -15.17 -0.94 6.31
C ASN A 259 -16.04 0.31 6.18
N GLY A 260 -16.30 0.97 7.29
CA GLY A 260 -17.00 2.23 7.36
C GLY A 260 -16.17 3.29 8.05
N ARG A 261 -16.31 4.54 7.63
CA ARG A 261 -15.71 5.70 8.30
C ARG A 261 -16.70 6.85 8.32
N PHE A 262 -16.73 7.54 9.44
CA PHE A 262 -17.45 8.78 9.65
C PHE A 262 -16.49 9.85 10.18
N ASP A 263 -16.51 11.06 9.61
CA ASP A 263 -15.74 12.19 10.10
C ASP A 263 -16.65 13.41 10.27
N MET A 264 -16.43 14.14 11.35
CA MET A 264 -17.05 15.39 11.66
C MET A 264 -15.97 16.43 11.99
N ASN A 265 -16.01 17.57 11.29
CA ASN A 265 -15.23 18.75 11.65
C ASN A 265 -16.22 19.85 12.02
N TRP A 266 -16.10 20.34 13.25
CA TRP A 266 -17.01 21.32 13.80
C TRP A 266 -16.26 22.49 14.46
N ASP A 267 -16.33 23.66 13.83
CA ASP A 267 -15.93 24.92 14.45
C ASP A 267 -17.08 25.37 15.36
N ILE A 268 -17.03 24.99 16.65
CA ILE A 268 -18.03 25.32 17.68
C ILE A 268 -18.07 26.83 17.86
N SER A 269 -16.89 27.46 17.82
CA SER A 269 -16.71 28.91 17.86
C SER A 269 -15.45 29.28 17.05
N LYS A 270 -15.14 30.60 16.93
CA LYS A 270 -13.88 31.08 16.35
C LYS A 270 -12.63 30.62 17.11
N GLN A 271 -12.80 30.13 18.33
CA GLN A 271 -11.72 29.73 19.23
C GLN A 271 -11.68 28.22 19.48
N THR A 272 -12.79 27.50 19.21
CA THR A 272 -12.95 26.09 19.58
C THR A 272 -13.30 25.27 18.36
N THR A 273 -12.49 24.28 18.04
CA THR A 273 -12.74 23.31 16.98
C THR A 273 -12.73 21.89 17.55
N LEU A 274 -13.73 21.12 17.16
CA LEU A 274 -13.87 19.70 17.46
C LEU A 274 -13.75 18.87 16.17
N ILE A 275 -12.86 17.90 16.18
CA ILE A 275 -12.70 16.92 15.14
C ILE A 275 -13.04 15.55 15.72
N PHE A 276 -13.97 14.86 15.11
CA PHE A 276 -14.34 13.51 15.48
C PHE A 276 -14.22 12.58 14.29
N SER A 277 -13.61 11.42 14.47
CA SER A 277 -13.50 10.38 13.46
C SER A 277 -13.85 9.04 14.08
N ALA A 278 -14.71 8.28 13.43
CA ALA A 278 -15.03 6.91 13.78
C ALA A 278 -14.80 6.01 12.57
N MET A 279 -14.03 4.95 12.73
CA MET A 279 -13.85 3.90 11.73
C MET A 279 -14.30 2.57 12.32
N GLY A 280 -14.86 1.71 11.48
CA GLY A 280 -15.22 0.35 11.88
C GLY A 280 -15.06 -0.61 10.72
N GLY A 281 -14.72 -1.85 11.01
CA GLY A 281 -14.52 -2.87 10.01
C GLY A 281 -14.97 -4.25 10.49
N TYR A 282 -15.46 -5.02 9.53
CA TYR A 282 -15.73 -6.44 9.69
C TYR A 282 -15.10 -7.21 8.53
N GLY A 283 -14.33 -8.24 8.84
CA GLY A 283 -13.70 -9.13 7.87
C GLY A 283 -14.06 -10.59 8.14
N ASP A 284 -14.23 -11.34 7.05
CA ASP A 284 -14.39 -12.80 7.05
C ASP A 284 -13.45 -13.36 5.98
N ASP A 285 -12.54 -14.24 6.38
CA ASP A 285 -11.55 -14.83 5.49
C ASP A 285 -11.56 -16.36 5.60
N GLU A 286 -11.43 -17.02 4.44
CA GLU A 286 -11.19 -18.45 4.31
C GLU A 286 -9.97 -18.66 3.42
N SER A 287 -9.00 -19.44 3.89
CA SER A 287 -7.83 -19.83 3.11
C SER A 287 -7.69 -21.35 3.12
N ARG A 288 -7.59 -21.95 1.96
CA ARG A 288 -7.26 -23.37 1.79
C ARG A 288 -5.93 -23.46 1.08
N ASN A 289 -5.05 -24.30 1.57
CA ASN A 289 -3.79 -24.58 0.96
C ASN A 289 -3.50 -26.08 0.99
N GLU A 290 -3.12 -26.62 -0.15
CA GLU A 290 -2.63 -28.00 -0.30
C GLU A 290 -1.22 -27.91 -0.88
N SER A 291 -0.25 -28.48 -0.18
CA SER A 291 1.16 -28.40 -0.57
C SER A 291 1.87 -29.73 -0.38
N ARG A 292 2.82 -29.97 -1.28
CA ARG A 292 3.85 -31.01 -1.16
C ARG A 292 5.20 -30.33 -1.23
N THR A 293 6.09 -30.68 -0.32
CA THR A 293 7.44 -30.13 -0.27
C THR A 293 8.42 -31.27 0.04
N ALA A 294 9.41 -31.46 -0.83
CA ALA A 294 10.46 -32.44 -0.61
C ALA A 294 11.83 -31.75 -0.56
N THR A 295 12.70 -32.21 0.36
CA THR A 295 14.05 -31.70 0.57
C THR A 295 15.07 -32.76 0.22
N PHE A 296 16.17 -32.35 -0.44
CA PHE A 296 17.23 -33.22 -0.96
C PHE A 296 18.62 -32.68 -0.58
N ASN A 297 19.59 -33.59 -0.52
CA ASN A 297 21.00 -33.27 -0.23
C ASN A 297 21.86 -33.11 -1.50
N ALA A 298 21.28 -33.29 -2.69
CA ALA A 298 21.96 -33.13 -3.98
C ALA A 298 21.11 -32.35 -4.99
N PRO A 299 21.73 -31.68 -5.98
CA PRO A 299 21.04 -30.88 -6.98
C PRO A 299 20.14 -31.76 -7.86
N LEU A 300 19.01 -31.20 -8.25
CA LEU A 300 18.01 -31.85 -9.09
C LEU A 300 17.85 -31.10 -10.41
N ASP A 301 17.64 -31.82 -11.49
CA ASP A 301 17.13 -31.28 -12.76
C ASP A 301 15.61 -31.43 -12.76
N ALA A 302 14.93 -30.43 -12.16
CA ALA A 302 13.49 -30.48 -11.94
C ALA A 302 12.74 -29.46 -12.84
N ASP A 303 11.62 -29.91 -13.40
CA ASP A 303 10.67 -29.01 -14.05
C ASP A 303 9.77 -28.37 -13.00
N THR A 304 9.96 -27.08 -12.75
CA THR A 304 9.14 -26.35 -11.75
C THR A 304 7.66 -26.23 -12.13
N LYS A 305 7.29 -26.52 -13.38
CA LYS A 305 5.88 -26.62 -13.77
C LYS A 305 5.20 -27.87 -13.21
N ALA A 306 5.94 -28.98 -13.09
CA ALA A 306 5.48 -30.24 -12.53
C ALA A 306 6.58 -30.85 -11.66
N PRO A 307 6.86 -30.24 -10.48
CA PRO A 307 8.06 -30.55 -9.69
C PRO A 307 8.19 -32.03 -9.31
N PHE A 308 7.06 -32.71 -9.19
CA PHE A 308 6.99 -34.10 -8.74
C PHE A 308 6.73 -35.14 -9.88
N ALA A 309 6.74 -34.70 -11.16
CA ALA A 309 6.42 -35.60 -12.28
C ALA A 309 7.41 -36.78 -12.44
N HIS A 310 8.69 -36.54 -12.13
CA HIS A 310 9.77 -37.53 -12.24
C HIS A 310 10.40 -37.87 -10.89
N ILE A 311 9.64 -37.69 -9.81
CA ILE A 311 10.14 -37.80 -8.45
C ILE A 311 10.63 -39.26 -8.12
N ASP A 312 10.01 -40.28 -8.73
CA ASP A 312 10.33 -41.68 -8.53
C ASP A 312 11.67 -42.08 -9.16
N GLU A 313 12.25 -41.25 -10.04
CA GLU A 313 13.55 -41.47 -10.68
C GLU A 313 14.72 -41.02 -9.78
N ILE A 314 14.42 -40.29 -8.66
CA ILE A 314 15.43 -39.77 -7.74
C ILE A 314 15.82 -40.86 -6.74
N GLY A 315 17.14 -41.15 -6.66
CA GLY A 315 17.68 -42.13 -5.74
C GLY A 315 17.34 -41.82 -4.29
N ARG A 316 16.94 -42.83 -3.53
CA ARG A 316 16.48 -42.68 -2.14
C ARG A 316 17.52 -42.02 -1.22
N GLU A 317 18.80 -42.20 -1.48
CA GLU A 317 19.94 -41.64 -0.75
C GLU A 317 20.02 -40.11 -0.85
N MET A 318 19.35 -39.54 -1.85
CA MET A 318 19.29 -38.07 -2.04
C MET A 318 18.19 -37.40 -1.22
N TRP A 319 17.21 -38.19 -0.76
CA TRP A 319 16.06 -37.66 -0.03
C TRP A 319 16.40 -37.34 1.43
N ILE A 320 15.92 -36.22 1.93
CA ILE A 320 15.94 -35.86 3.35
C ILE A 320 14.53 -36.05 3.91
N ASN A 321 13.54 -35.42 3.31
CA ASN A 321 12.12 -35.52 3.70
C ASN A 321 11.17 -35.33 2.53
N ASP A 322 9.91 -35.80 2.69
CA ASP A 322 8.74 -35.48 1.86
C ASP A 322 7.58 -35.09 2.76
N ASN A 323 7.18 -33.85 2.74
CA ASN A 323 6.09 -33.28 3.53
C ASN A 323 4.88 -32.99 2.65
N ARG A 324 3.75 -33.61 2.98
CA ARG A 324 2.44 -33.33 2.39
C ARG A 324 1.56 -32.68 3.41
N GLN A 325 1.05 -31.48 3.09
CA GLN A 325 0.29 -30.71 4.03
C GLN A 325 -0.98 -30.14 3.39
N GLN A 326 -2.10 -30.24 4.12
CA GLN A 326 -3.36 -29.56 3.81
C GLN A 326 -3.70 -28.64 4.97
N THR A 327 -4.02 -27.39 4.69
CA THR A 327 -4.44 -26.43 5.68
C THR A 327 -5.74 -25.75 5.27
N LEU A 328 -6.60 -25.49 6.25
CA LEU A 328 -7.79 -24.66 6.09
C LEU A 328 -7.83 -23.66 7.23
N GLY A 329 -7.72 -22.36 6.88
CA GLY A 329 -7.89 -21.25 7.82
C GLY A 329 -9.24 -20.58 7.64
N ARG A 330 -9.93 -20.27 8.73
CA ARG A 330 -11.15 -19.43 8.75
C ARG A 330 -10.96 -18.35 9.80
N GLY A 331 -11.11 -17.09 9.40
CA GLY A 331 -10.91 -15.95 10.26
C GLY A 331 -12.09 -14.99 10.26
N LYS A 332 -12.44 -14.48 11.44
CA LYS A 332 -13.40 -13.36 11.57
C LYS A 332 -12.75 -12.24 12.35
N ARG A 333 -12.79 -11.05 11.78
CA ARG A 333 -12.22 -9.84 12.38
C ARG A 333 -13.29 -8.78 12.54
N PHE A 334 -13.34 -8.18 13.72
CA PHE A 334 -14.12 -7.00 14.00
C PHE A 334 -13.20 -5.96 14.63
N ASN A 335 -13.21 -4.73 14.11
CA ASN A 335 -12.43 -3.63 14.67
C ASN A 335 -13.21 -2.33 14.60
N TYR A 336 -12.91 -1.43 15.52
CA TYR A 336 -13.28 -0.03 15.41
C TYR A 336 -12.19 0.87 16.04
N ASP A 337 -12.14 2.09 15.54
CA ASP A 337 -11.25 3.16 15.98
C ASP A 337 -12.05 4.44 16.14
N LEU A 338 -11.96 5.06 17.31
CA LEU A 338 -12.63 6.32 17.65
C LEU A 338 -11.56 7.35 17.99
N ARG A 339 -11.59 8.47 17.31
CA ARG A 339 -10.70 9.60 17.58
C ARG A 339 -11.50 10.87 17.80
N LEU A 340 -11.16 11.56 18.87
CA LEU A 340 -11.70 12.89 19.20
C LEU A 340 -10.52 13.82 19.43
N GLU A 341 -10.52 14.96 18.74
CA GLU A 341 -9.55 16.04 18.92
C GLU A 341 -10.31 17.34 19.19
N LEU A 342 -10.03 17.95 20.32
CA LEU A 342 -10.56 19.26 20.72
C LEU A 342 -9.41 20.25 20.78
N VAL A 343 -9.51 21.36 20.04
CA VAL A 343 -8.52 22.43 20.08
C VAL A 343 -9.19 23.69 20.54
N GLN A 344 -8.63 24.32 21.58
CA GLN A 344 -9.10 25.56 22.16
C GLN A 344 -8.01 26.63 22.10
N LYS A 345 -8.25 27.72 21.36
CA LYS A 345 -7.38 28.90 21.36
C LYS A 345 -7.50 29.66 22.67
N ILE A 346 -6.38 30.12 23.19
CA ILE A 346 -6.29 30.90 24.43
C ILE A 346 -5.75 32.27 24.08
N GLY A 347 -6.53 33.31 24.42
CA GLY A 347 -6.13 34.69 24.15
C GLY A 347 -5.99 35.01 22.65
N THR A 348 -5.16 35.99 22.33
CA THR A 348 -4.98 36.53 20.97
C THR A 348 -3.59 36.28 20.38
N LYS A 349 -2.66 35.74 21.18
CA LYS A 349 -1.24 35.59 20.80
C LYS A 349 -0.91 34.29 20.04
N GLY A 350 -1.87 33.36 19.93
CA GLY A 350 -1.67 32.09 19.23
C GLY A 350 -1.40 30.90 20.16
N ASP A 351 -1.65 31.08 21.47
CA ASP A 351 -1.62 29.96 22.44
C ASP A 351 -2.85 29.07 22.25
N PHE A 352 -2.72 27.75 22.48
CA PHE A 352 -3.85 26.85 22.47
C PHE A 352 -3.64 25.62 23.36
N LEU A 353 -4.78 25.07 23.78
CA LEU A 353 -4.86 23.75 24.40
C LEU A 353 -5.38 22.74 23.40
N SER A 354 -4.86 21.53 23.42
CA SER A 354 -5.40 20.39 22.70
C SER A 354 -5.71 19.22 23.63
N LEU A 355 -6.82 18.54 23.36
CA LEU A 355 -7.19 17.28 23.96
C LEU A 355 -7.36 16.28 22.81
N ASP A 356 -6.54 15.24 22.79
CA ASP A 356 -6.65 14.12 21.87
C ASP A 356 -7.07 12.87 22.65
N VAL A 357 -8.13 12.20 22.20
CA VAL A 357 -8.59 10.92 22.75
C VAL A 357 -8.69 9.92 21.62
N ASN A 358 -7.98 8.81 21.72
CA ASN A 358 -8.02 7.71 20.78
C ASN A 358 -8.45 6.44 21.53
N HIS A 359 -9.38 5.69 20.94
CA HIS A 359 -9.78 4.39 21.43
C HIS A 359 -9.88 3.42 20.27
N THR A 360 -9.07 2.36 20.29
CA THR A 360 -9.08 1.32 19.26
C THR A 360 -9.41 -0.02 19.90
N TYR A 361 -10.32 -0.75 19.29
CA TYR A 361 -10.66 -2.11 19.67
C TYR A 361 -10.61 -3.03 18.47
N GLN A 362 -9.99 -4.21 18.64
CA GLN A 362 -9.95 -5.26 17.64
C GLN A 362 -10.25 -6.62 18.29
N LYS A 363 -11.09 -7.41 17.63
CA LYS A 363 -11.37 -8.80 17.99
C LYS A 363 -11.19 -9.68 16.78
N ASN A 364 -10.31 -10.68 16.92
CA ASN A 364 -10.04 -11.70 15.92
C ASN A 364 -10.47 -13.05 16.47
N ARG A 365 -11.01 -13.89 15.60
CA ARG A 365 -11.28 -15.30 15.87
C ARG A 365 -10.73 -16.09 14.69
N GLN A 366 -9.75 -16.92 14.95
CA GLN A 366 -9.13 -17.76 13.92
C GLN A 366 -9.34 -19.22 14.25
N HIS A 367 -9.67 -19.99 13.23
CA HIS A 367 -9.80 -21.43 13.22
C HIS A 367 -8.82 -21.95 12.16
N ALA A 368 -7.88 -22.77 12.55
CA ALA A 368 -6.89 -23.35 11.65
C ALA A 368 -6.95 -24.89 11.76
N TYR A 369 -7.10 -25.53 10.64
CA TYR A 369 -7.07 -26.99 10.51
C TYR A 369 -5.80 -27.32 9.73
N THR A 370 -5.01 -28.27 10.26
CA THR A 370 -3.76 -28.71 9.64
C THR A 370 -3.72 -30.23 9.62
N LEU A 371 -3.58 -30.75 8.43
CA LEU A 371 -3.29 -32.16 8.19
C LEU A 371 -1.93 -32.25 7.53
N SER A 372 -0.95 -32.93 8.12
CA SER A 372 0.40 -33.04 7.62
C SER A 372 0.95 -34.44 7.78
N SER A 373 1.69 -34.91 6.80
CA SER A 373 2.43 -36.16 6.82
C SER A 373 3.85 -35.88 6.32
N ILE A 374 4.85 -36.23 7.13
CA ILE A 374 6.26 -36.04 6.79
C ILE A 374 6.97 -37.40 6.86
N ASP A 375 7.50 -37.84 5.71
CA ASP A 375 8.38 -38.98 5.62
C ASP A 375 9.83 -38.50 5.74
N TYR A 376 10.58 -38.98 6.74
CA TYR A 376 12.00 -38.67 6.95
C TYR A 376 12.84 -39.87 6.48
N TYR A 377 13.70 -39.66 5.51
CA TYR A 377 14.52 -40.73 4.88
C TYR A 377 15.90 -40.88 5.52
N GLN A 378 16.35 -39.85 6.27
CA GLN A 378 17.64 -39.89 6.99
C GLN A 378 17.49 -40.32 8.45
N LEU A 379 16.24 -40.37 8.97
CA LEU A 379 15.92 -40.81 10.31
C LEU A 379 15.31 -42.21 10.26
N GLN A 380 15.84 -43.16 11.09
CA GLN A 380 15.30 -44.50 11.22
C GLN A 380 14.35 -44.57 12.43
N ASN A 381 13.23 -45.25 12.25
CA ASN A 381 12.34 -45.59 13.35
C ASN A 381 12.93 -46.78 14.19
N VAL A 382 12.27 -47.11 15.31
CA VAL A 382 12.71 -48.20 16.23
C VAL A 382 12.82 -49.56 15.52
N SER A 383 12.14 -49.75 14.39
CA SER A 383 12.15 -50.98 13.60
C SER A 383 13.17 -50.95 12.43
N GLY A 384 13.98 -49.87 12.30
CA GLY A 384 14.98 -49.69 11.26
C GLY A 384 14.45 -49.25 9.90
N GLY A 385 13.18 -48.88 9.81
CA GLY A 385 12.56 -48.22 8.65
C GLY A 385 12.57 -46.72 8.74
N ASP A 386 12.06 -46.04 7.70
CA ASP A 386 11.93 -44.60 7.69
C ASP A 386 11.03 -44.11 8.82
N SER A 387 11.32 -42.89 9.34
CA SER A 387 10.50 -42.25 10.37
C SER A 387 9.37 -41.46 9.71
N LEU A 388 8.13 -41.76 10.13
CA LEU A 388 6.93 -41.07 9.68
C LEU A 388 6.39 -40.16 10.79
N TYR A 389 6.19 -38.92 10.50
CA TYR A 389 5.47 -38.01 11.35
C TYR A 389 4.11 -37.69 10.74
N TYR A 390 3.04 -37.91 11.50
CA TYR A 390 1.65 -37.57 11.11
C TYR A 390 1.05 -36.60 12.09
N GLN A 391 0.42 -35.54 11.58
CA GLN A 391 -0.22 -34.52 12.36
C GLN A 391 -1.62 -34.23 11.80
N ASN A 392 -2.62 -34.25 12.67
CA ASN A 392 -3.97 -33.79 12.40
C ASN A 392 -4.38 -32.87 13.54
N GLN A 393 -4.35 -31.56 13.32
CA GLN A 393 -4.60 -30.56 14.36
C GLN A 393 -5.70 -29.59 13.99
N TYR A 394 -6.49 -29.23 14.96
CA TYR A 394 -7.38 -28.10 14.93
C TYR A 394 -6.93 -27.07 15.99
N ARG A 395 -6.81 -25.82 15.58
CA ARG A 395 -6.45 -24.70 16.47
C ARG A 395 -7.51 -23.62 16.43
N HIS A 396 -7.98 -23.19 17.60
CA HIS A 396 -8.87 -22.06 17.77
C HIS A 396 -8.15 -20.96 18.55
N THR A 397 -8.07 -19.75 17.97
CA THR A 397 -7.28 -18.65 18.55
C THR A 397 -8.11 -17.37 18.58
N PRO A 398 -8.94 -17.15 19.62
CA PRO A 398 -9.57 -15.86 19.87
C PRO A 398 -8.54 -14.88 20.44
N GLN A 399 -8.54 -13.67 19.89
CA GLN A 399 -7.67 -12.56 20.31
C GLN A 399 -8.49 -11.28 20.41
N SER A 400 -8.23 -10.49 21.42
CA SER A 400 -8.73 -9.13 21.54
C SER A 400 -7.63 -8.16 21.90
N LEU A 401 -7.63 -7.00 21.24
CA LEU A 401 -6.71 -5.90 21.46
C LEU A 401 -7.52 -4.65 21.75
N MET A 402 -7.08 -3.86 22.70
CA MET A 402 -7.63 -2.55 23.03
C MET A 402 -6.47 -1.58 23.27
N ASN A 403 -6.55 -0.43 22.66
CA ASN A 403 -5.60 0.65 22.87
C ASN A 403 -6.38 1.92 23.18
N ASP A 404 -6.07 2.53 24.31
CA ASP A 404 -6.61 3.80 24.79
C ASP A 404 -5.49 4.81 24.91
N GLU A 405 -5.66 5.98 24.33
CA GLU A 405 -4.74 7.09 24.48
C GLU A 405 -5.51 8.37 24.81
N VAL A 406 -5.10 9.06 25.86
CA VAL A 406 -5.58 10.40 26.21
C VAL A 406 -4.39 11.32 26.30
N ARG A 407 -4.34 12.37 25.49
CA ARG A 407 -3.24 13.34 25.46
C ARG A 407 -3.76 14.76 25.64
N LEU A 408 -3.14 15.48 26.57
CA LEU A 408 -3.31 16.91 26.79
C LEU A 408 -2.07 17.64 26.28
N GLY A 409 -2.26 18.67 25.47
CA GLY A 409 -1.19 19.51 24.94
C GLY A 409 -1.43 20.99 25.24
N TYR A 410 -0.35 21.69 25.61
CA TYR A 410 -0.34 23.15 25.67
C TYR A 410 0.73 23.68 24.72
N THR A 411 0.32 24.59 23.85
CA THR A 411 1.24 25.27 22.94
C THR A 411 1.30 26.74 23.28
N HIS A 412 2.53 27.24 23.44
CA HIS A 412 2.83 28.65 23.67
C HIS A 412 3.49 29.26 22.42
N ALA A 413 2.94 30.34 21.92
CA ALA A 413 3.46 31.09 20.80
C ALA A 413 4.35 32.25 21.29
N PHE A 414 5.68 32.15 21.14
CA PHE A 414 6.57 33.29 21.40
C PHE A 414 6.38 34.39 20.38
N THR A 415 6.27 33.97 19.13
CA THR A 415 6.02 34.82 17.96
C THR A 415 5.10 34.08 16.99
N LYS A 416 4.65 34.76 15.91
CA LYS A 416 3.94 34.08 14.81
C LYS A 416 4.76 33.00 14.10
N LYS A 417 6.07 32.94 14.34
CA LYS A 417 7.01 32.04 13.68
C LYS A 417 7.57 30.97 14.62
N SER A 418 7.47 31.17 15.94
CA SER A 418 8.16 30.35 16.94
C SER A 418 7.20 29.90 18.03
N HIS A 419 7.12 28.59 18.26
CA HIS A 419 6.20 27.94 19.21
C HIS A 419 6.90 26.84 19.98
N ILE A 420 6.50 26.66 21.24
CA ILE A 420 6.76 25.42 22.01
C ILE A 420 5.45 24.70 22.29
N GLN A 421 5.50 23.40 22.25
CA GLN A 421 4.40 22.54 22.70
C GLN A 421 4.92 21.58 23.77
N LEU A 422 4.18 21.53 24.87
CA LEU A 422 4.34 20.52 25.90
C LEU A 422 3.10 19.66 25.90
N SER A 423 3.25 18.35 25.90
CA SER A 423 2.11 17.45 26.03
C SER A 423 2.40 16.30 26.99
N TYR A 424 1.34 15.86 27.63
CA TYR A 424 1.30 14.69 28.46
C TYR A 424 0.21 13.75 27.97
N GLY A 425 0.57 12.49 27.72
CA GLY A 425 -0.33 11.43 27.29
C GLY A 425 -0.33 10.26 28.26
N LEU A 426 -1.49 9.65 28.42
CA LEU A 426 -1.67 8.37 29.08
C LEU A 426 -2.05 7.35 28.03
N GLU A 427 -1.28 6.27 27.93
CA GLU A 427 -1.46 5.17 27.01
C GLU A 427 -1.78 3.89 27.79
N ASN A 428 -2.82 3.15 27.40
CA ASN A 428 -3.18 1.87 28.00
C ASN A 428 -3.48 0.86 26.90
N ASP A 429 -2.54 -0.05 26.68
CA ASP A 429 -2.69 -1.15 25.71
C ASP A 429 -3.05 -2.42 26.47
N TYR A 430 -4.07 -3.10 26.00
CA TYR A 430 -4.51 -4.38 26.52
C TYR A 430 -4.62 -5.40 25.39
N GLU A 431 -3.96 -6.54 25.57
CA GLU A 431 -4.02 -7.67 24.66
C GLU A 431 -4.39 -8.94 25.42
N ARG A 432 -5.34 -9.67 24.87
CA ARG A 432 -5.72 -11.01 25.34
C ARG A 432 -5.71 -11.98 24.18
N LEU A 433 -5.02 -13.09 24.37
CA LEU A 433 -4.98 -14.22 23.47
C LEU A 433 -5.32 -15.48 24.26
N ASP A 434 -6.20 -16.31 23.70
CA ASP A 434 -6.57 -17.62 24.30
C ASP A 434 -6.56 -18.67 23.16
N GLY A 435 -5.42 -19.36 22.98
CA GLY A 435 -5.22 -20.35 21.94
C GLY A 435 -5.45 -21.76 22.48
N MET A 436 -6.36 -22.49 21.85
CA MET A 436 -6.66 -23.91 22.12
C MET A 436 -6.23 -24.74 20.91
N THR A 437 -5.51 -25.82 21.16
CA THR A 437 -5.07 -26.75 20.13
C THR A 437 -5.58 -28.15 20.47
N TYR A 438 -6.16 -28.79 19.49
CA TYR A 438 -6.74 -30.14 19.58
C TYR A 438 -5.96 -31.05 18.65
N ASP A 439 -5.42 -32.16 19.18
CA ASP A 439 -4.68 -33.14 18.40
C ASP A 439 -5.60 -34.33 18.05
N LEU A 440 -6.05 -34.34 16.82
CA LEU A 440 -6.94 -35.37 16.26
C LEU A 440 -6.16 -36.52 15.63
N SER A 441 -4.81 -36.57 15.74
CA SER A 441 -3.95 -37.56 15.06
C SER A 441 -4.20 -38.99 15.53
N ARG A 442 -4.72 -39.17 16.72
CA ARG A 442 -5.04 -40.49 17.31
C ARG A 442 -6.41 -41.05 16.94
N ARG A 443 -7.25 -40.23 16.29
CA ARG A 443 -8.56 -40.66 15.83
C ARG A 443 -8.43 -41.38 14.49
N GLU A 444 -9.32 -42.35 14.22
CA GLU A 444 -9.29 -43.10 12.96
C GLU A 444 -9.39 -42.17 11.75
N THR A 445 -8.43 -42.27 10.85
CA THR A 445 -8.23 -41.34 9.71
C THR A 445 -9.19 -41.56 8.54
N GLY A 446 -10.07 -42.58 8.61
CA GLY A 446 -10.84 -43.04 7.43
C GLY A 446 -11.92 -42.12 6.91
N HIS A 447 -12.31 -41.06 7.63
CA HIS A 447 -13.49 -40.22 7.28
C HIS A 447 -13.36 -38.73 7.59
N PHE A 448 -12.13 -38.18 7.81
CA PHE A 448 -12.01 -36.75 8.10
C PHE A 448 -12.04 -35.91 6.83
N VAL A 449 -13.06 -35.04 6.77
CA VAL A 449 -13.07 -33.95 5.82
C VAL A 449 -12.39 -32.74 6.47
N LEU A 450 -11.38 -32.19 5.85
CA LEU A 450 -10.67 -31.00 6.33
C LEU A 450 -11.67 -29.87 6.62
N GLY A 451 -11.67 -29.37 7.86
CA GLY A 451 -12.61 -28.32 8.31
C GLY A 451 -13.89 -28.83 8.98
N ALA A 452 -14.11 -30.15 9.06
CA ALA A 452 -15.14 -30.77 9.87
C ALA A 452 -14.52 -31.31 11.17
N LEU A 453 -15.11 -30.98 12.30
CA LEU A 453 -14.67 -31.50 13.59
C LEU A 453 -15.47 -32.76 13.93
N PRO A 454 -14.83 -33.85 14.41
CA PRO A 454 -15.53 -35.05 14.86
C PRO A 454 -16.33 -34.75 16.14
N GLU A 455 -17.38 -35.52 16.40
CA GLU A 455 -18.15 -35.40 17.64
C GLU A 455 -17.24 -35.67 18.85
N GLY A 456 -17.35 -34.82 19.89
CA GLY A 456 -16.58 -34.93 21.13
C GLY A 456 -15.08 -34.63 20.94
N TYR A 457 -14.69 -33.84 19.95
CA TYR A 457 -13.29 -33.44 19.71
C TYR A 457 -12.68 -32.65 20.88
N GLU A 458 -13.49 -32.09 21.74
CA GLU A 458 -13.06 -31.27 22.89
C GLU A 458 -12.17 -32.04 23.86
N VAL A 459 -12.31 -33.37 23.90
CA VAL A 459 -11.46 -34.25 24.76
C VAL A 459 -10.03 -34.40 24.23
N ASP A 460 -9.78 -34.02 22.97
CA ASP A 460 -8.47 -34.05 22.32
C ASP A 460 -7.68 -32.75 22.52
N GLU A 461 -8.12 -31.86 23.38
CA GLU A 461 -7.38 -30.66 23.71
C GLU A 461 -6.01 -31.01 24.27
N VAL A 462 -4.97 -30.41 23.72
CA VAL A 462 -3.58 -30.61 24.16
C VAL A 462 -3.22 -29.50 25.13
N ASP A 463 -3.32 -29.80 26.42
CA ASP A 463 -3.04 -28.81 27.48
C ASP A 463 -1.66 -28.16 27.34
N SER A 464 -0.64 -28.92 26.96
CA SER A 464 0.73 -28.40 26.77
C SER A 464 0.86 -27.38 25.64
N LEU A 465 -0.11 -27.33 24.69
CA LEU A 465 -0.18 -26.36 23.59
C LEU A 465 -1.26 -25.29 23.83
N ARG A 466 -2.01 -25.37 24.92
CA ARG A 466 -2.96 -24.34 25.30
C ARG A 466 -2.21 -23.10 25.71
N THR A 467 -2.49 -21.97 25.06
CA THR A 467 -1.85 -20.67 25.35
C THR A 467 -2.87 -19.65 25.83
N ARG A 468 -2.69 -19.14 27.03
CA ARG A 468 -3.43 -17.97 27.55
C ARG A 468 -2.41 -16.87 27.78
N SER A 469 -2.61 -15.74 27.14
CA SER A 469 -1.75 -14.57 27.34
C SER A 469 -2.60 -13.34 27.59
N HIS A 470 -2.30 -12.65 28.68
CA HIS A 470 -2.84 -11.34 29.01
C HIS A 470 -1.67 -10.37 29.11
N SER A 471 -1.68 -9.32 28.31
CA SER A 471 -0.67 -8.26 28.39
C SER A 471 -1.36 -6.92 28.59
N ARG A 472 -0.85 -6.15 29.53
CA ARG A 472 -1.28 -4.76 29.73
C ARG A 472 -0.06 -3.86 29.80
N THR A 473 -0.04 -2.84 28.94
CA THR A 473 1.00 -1.79 28.98
C THR A 473 0.36 -0.48 29.39
N LEU A 474 0.88 0.11 30.45
CA LEU A 474 0.54 1.46 30.88
C LEU A 474 1.75 2.35 30.62
N GLY A 475 1.58 3.37 29.77
CA GLY A 475 2.60 4.31 29.35
C GLY A 475 2.24 5.74 29.71
N HIS A 476 3.25 6.53 30.10
CA HIS A 476 3.13 7.96 30.36
C HIS A 476 3.97 8.71 29.31
N ASN A 477 3.33 9.25 28.27
CA ASN A 477 4.01 9.97 27.21
C ASN A 477 4.24 11.44 27.60
N LEU A 478 5.51 11.83 27.69
CA LEU A 478 5.94 13.21 27.91
C LEU A 478 6.56 13.69 26.60
N SER A 479 5.98 14.73 26.00
CA SER A 479 6.44 15.28 24.72
C SER A 479 6.81 16.74 24.85
N PHE A 480 7.97 17.08 24.32
CA PHE A 480 8.42 18.45 24.10
C PHE A 480 8.65 18.65 22.60
N ARG A 481 8.07 19.72 22.04
CA ARG A 481 8.27 20.09 20.64
C ARG A 481 8.53 21.60 20.53
N TYR A 482 9.57 21.95 19.80
CA TYR A 482 9.85 23.31 19.35
C TYR A 482 9.63 23.40 17.85
N ASN A 483 8.92 24.41 17.39
CA ASN A 483 8.69 24.69 15.97
C ASN A 483 9.03 26.14 15.66
N TYR A 484 9.87 26.35 14.65
CA TYR A 484 10.15 27.63 14.03
C TYR A 484 9.88 27.54 12.54
N THR A 485 9.09 28.47 11.98
CA THR A 485 8.81 28.50 10.55
C THR A 485 8.63 29.94 10.08
N ASP A 486 9.42 30.36 9.10
CA ASP A 486 9.20 31.60 8.36
C ASP A 486 9.15 31.31 6.83
N GLU A 487 9.25 32.35 6.01
CA GLU A 487 9.14 32.26 4.55
C GLU A 487 10.31 31.48 3.93
N VAL A 488 11.47 31.41 4.59
CA VAL A 488 12.73 30.86 4.08
C VAL A 488 13.17 29.64 4.87
N TRP A 489 13.03 29.68 6.19
CA TRP A 489 13.57 28.69 7.11
C TRP A 489 12.50 28.00 7.92
N GLY A 490 12.69 26.72 8.15
CA GLY A 490 11.88 25.96 9.10
C GLY A 490 12.76 25.06 9.96
N MET A 491 12.40 24.92 11.23
CA MET A 491 13.04 24.01 12.18
C MET A 491 11.99 23.35 13.06
N VAL A 492 12.06 22.03 13.19
CA VAL A 492 11.30 21.28 14.18
C VAL A 492 12.28 20.47 15.02
N ALA A 493 12.15 20.58 16.32
CA ALA A 493 12.87 19.72 17.26
C ALA A 493 11.85 19.13 18.24
N SER A 494 11.79 17.81 18.36
CA SER A 494 10.93 17.17 19.36
C SER A 494 11.62 16.00 20.04
N VAL A 495 11.26 15.79 21.28
CA VAL A 495 11.66 14.62 22.09
C VAL A 495 10.41 14.13 22.81
N ASP A 496 10.10 12.87 22.60
CA ASP A 496 9.05 12.16 23.33
C ASP A 496 9.73 11.10 24.21
N MET A 497 9.31 11.04 25.46
CA MET A 497 9.76 10.05 26.43
C MET A 497 8.53 9.34 26.99
N THR A 498 8.49 8.02 26.83
CA THR A 498 7.37 7.19 27.32
C THR A 498 7.90 6.16 28.30
N PRO A 499 8.01 6.49 29.62
CA PRO A 499 8.13 5.47 30.64
C PRO A 499 6.89 4.59 30.64
N GLN A 500 7.11 3.29 30.57
CA GLN A 500 6.00 2.32 30.50
C GLN A 500 6.22 1.13 31.42
N ARG A 501 5.13 0.59 31.90
CA ARG A 501 5.06 -0.66 32.63
C ARG A 501 4.18 -1.63 31.87
N ARG A 502 4.79 -2.73 31.43
CA ARG A 502 4.09 -3.85 30.79
C ARG A 502 4.01 -5.01 31.77
N SER A 503 2.81 -5.43 32.13
CA SER A 503 2.54 -6.68 32.83
C SER A 503 2.12 -7.74 31.83
N ILE A 504 2.67 -8.93 31.95
CA ILE A 504 2.44 -10.05 31.05
C ILE A 504 2.18 -11.25 31.92
N GLU A 505 0.98 -11.80 31.82
CA GLU A 505 0.59 -13.08 32.41
C GLU A 505 0.45 -14.08 31.28
N GLN A 506 1.21 -15.16 31.32
CA GLN A 506 1.16 -16.20 30.29
C GLN A 506 1.08 -17.56 30.93
N ALA A 507 0.14 -18.38 30.48
CA ALA A 507 0.07 -19.79 30.80
C ALA A 507 0.17 -20.61 29.52
N THR A 508 1.06 -21.61 29.48
CA THR A 508 1.16 -22.57 28.40
C THR A 508 1.27 -23.93 29.03
N GLY A 509 0.21 -24.72 28.93
CA GLY A 509 0.05 -25.93 29.70
C GLY A 509 0.18 -25.68 31.20
N GLU A 510 1.06 -26.42 31.84
CA GLU A 510 1.39 -26.27 33.28
C GLU A 510 2.37 -25.12 33.57
N HIS A 511 2.97 -24.52 32.54
CA HIS A 511 3.92 -23.40 32.72
C HIS A 511 3.19 -22.09 32.82
N TYR A 512 3.34 -21.43 33.97
CA TYR A 512 2.81 -20.11 34.24
C TYR A 512 3.96 -19.12 34.40
N ALA A 513 3.90 -18.00 33.71
CA ALA A 513 4.83 -16.89 33.82
C ALA A 513 4.05 -15.59 34.06
N ASP A 514 4.39 -14.89 35.14
CA ASP A 514 3.95 -13.52 35.42
C ASP A 514 5.20 -12.64 35.45
N THR A 515 5.24 -11.67 34.54
CA THR A 515 6.40 -10.83 34.33
C THR A 515 6.00 -9.37 34.18
N VAL A 516 6.73 -8.52 34.91
CA VAL A 516 6.58 -7.06 34.78
C VAL A 516 7.84 -6.48 34.16
N VAL A 517 7.71 -5.94 32.94
CA VAL A 517 8.80 -5.24 32.25
C VAL A 517 8.60 -3.74 32.41
N ARG A 518 9.63 -3.04 32.89
CA ARG A 518 9.67 -1.58 32.92
C ARG A 518 10.67 -1.10 31.89
N SER A 519 10.26 -0.17 31.05
CA SER A 519 11.12 0.38 29.99
C SER A 519 10.77 1.84 29.72
N VAL A 520 11.67 2.53 29.07
CA VAL A 520 11.44 3.90 28.60
C VAL A 520 11.64 3.91 27.09
N GLU A 521 10.62 4.33 26.37
CA GLU A 521 10.72 4.58 24.93
C GLU A 521 11.12 6.04 24.69
N TRP A 522 12.04 6.22 23.77
CA TRP A 522 12.49 7.51 23.31
C TRP A 522 12.20 7.66 21.84
N ARG A 523 11.58 8.79 21.48
CA ARG A 523 11.47 9.24 20.11
C ARG A 523 12.04 10.65 20.02
N SER A 524 12.91 10.86 19.07
CA SER A 524 13.53 12.18 18.84
C SER A 524 13.42 12.54 17.37
N GLN A 525 13.10 13.78 17.10
CA GLN A 525 13.03 14.33 15.75
C GLN A 525 13.76 15.68 15.72
N LEU A 526 14.62 15.84 14.73
CA LEU A 526 15.20 17.11 14.38
C LEU A 526 15.05 17.29 12.88
N SER A 527 14.37 18.35 12.45
CA SER A 527 14.21 18.67 11.04
C SER A 527 14.53 20.13 10.79
N PHE A 528 15.28 20.36 9.75
CA PHE A 528 15.66 21.67 9.27
C PHE A 528 15.25 21.77 7.81
N SER A 529 14.58 22.87 7.43
CA SER A 529 14.19 23.13 6.05
C SER A 529 14.59 24.54 5.61
N TYR A 530 14.91 24.65 4.32
CA TYR A 530 15.22 25.90 3.63
C TYR A 530 14.41 25.96 2.34
N GLN A 531 13.73 27.07 2.10
CA GLN A 531 12.95 27.29 0.87
C GLN A 531 13.14 28.70 0.38
N LYS A 532 13.76 28.88 -0.80
CA LYS A 532 13.91 30.18 -1.45
C LYS A 532 14.11 30.00 -2.95
N ASP A 533 13.54 30.90 -3.76
CA ASP A 533 13.77 31.00 -5.22
C ASP A 533 13.59 29.65 -5.95
N GLY A 534 12.52 28.91 -5.60
CA GLY A 534 12.21 27.61 -6.19
C GLY A 534 13.18 26.48 -5.79
N ARG A 535 14.05 26.72 -4.82
CA ARG A 535 14.90 25.69 -4.20
C ARG A 535 14.34 25.32 -2.84
N PHE A 536 14.36 24.05 -2.55
CA PHE A 536 13.93 23.49 -1.28
C PHE A 536 14.94 22.45 -0.80
N PHE A 537 15.34 22.56 0.44
CA PHE A 537 16.25 21.64 1.10
C PHE A 537 15.65 21.25 2.45
N VAL A 538 15.69 19.95 2.78
CA VAL A 538 15.34 19.42 4.10
C VAL A 538 16.42 18.48 4.57
N LEU A 539 16.80 18.60 5.82
CA LEU A 539 17.60 17.61 6.55
C LEU A 539 16.81 17.19 7.79
N SER A 540 16.51 15.93 7.89
CA SER A 540 15.74 15.36 9.01
C SER A 540 16.53 14.25 9.68
N TYR A 541 16.51 14.22 10.98
CA TYR A 541 16.93 13.11 11.82
C TYR A 541 15.74 12.61 12.64
N ASN A 542 15.58 11.29 12.69
CA ASN A 542 14.59 10.61 13.54
C ASN A 542 15.28 9.47 14.28
N GLY A 543 15.08 9.44 15.60
CA GLY A 543 15.53 8.38 16.48
C GLY A 543 14.32 7.77 17.19
N ASN A 544 14.22 6.45 17.23
CA ASN A 544 13.13 5.78 17.95
C ASN A 544 13.55 4.47 18.58
N THR A 545 13.08 4.26 19.80
CA THR A 545 13.13 2.98 20.50
C THR A 545 12.02 2.07 19.97
N SER A 546 12.28 0.78 19.82
CA SER A 546 11.29 -0.25 19.51
C SER A 546 11.43 -1.39 20.50
N GLN A 547 10.36 -1.72 21.20
CA GLN A 547 10.31 -2.87 22.09
C GLN A 547 10.27 -4.17 21.29
N PRO A 548 10.88 -5.26 21.78
CA PRO A 548 10.67 -6.58 21.21
C PRO A 548 9.18 -6.95 21.25
N ARG A 549 8.73 -7.68 20.23
CA ARG A 549 7.36 -8.20 20.22
C ARG A 549 7.19 -9.20 21.35
N LEU A 550 5.99 -9.24 21.93
CA LEU A 550 5.66 -10.19 22.97
C LEU A 550 5.83 -11.64 22.51
N GLU A 551 5.41 -11.93 21.30
CA GLU A 551 5.60 -13.24 20.64
C GLU A 551 7.07 -13.66 20.57
N ASP A 552 7.99 -12.73 20.27
CA ASP A 552 9.42 -13.02 20.21
C ASP A 552 10.03 -13.26 21.60
N MET A 553 9.40 -12.75 22.67
CA MET A 553 9.89 -12.88 24.03
C MET A 553 9.32 -14.09 24.77
N MET A 554 8.04 -14.38 24.58
CA MET A 554 7.30 -15.24 25.50
C MET A 554 6.36 -16.26 24.80
N ALA A 555 6.23 -16.27 23.47
CA ALA A 555 5.40 -17.28 22.82
C ALA A 555 5.92 -18.69 23.16
N PRO A 556 5.05 -19.67 23.36
CA PRO A 556 5.48 -21.07 23.46
C PRO A 556 6.17 -21.48 22.16
N THR A 557 7.06 -22.45 22.24
CA THR A 557 7.68 -23.02 21.04
C THR A 557 6.59 -23.53 20.11
N ASP A 558 6.61 -23.03 18.87
CA ASP A 558 5.62 -23.40 17.87
C ASP A 558 6.09 -24.64 17.11
N TYR A 559 5.45 -25.76 17.38
CA TYR A 559 5.65 -27.05 16.72
C TYR A 559 4.58 -27.35 15.66
N SER A 560 3.75 -26.38 15.27
CA SER A 560 2.70 -26.57 14.26
C SER A 560 3.24 -26.97 12.89
N SER A 561 4.52 -26.68 12.64
CA SER A 561 5.27 -27.20 11.50
C SER A 561 6.59 -27.79 11.99
N PRO A 562 6.74 -29.12 12.03
CA PRO A 562 7.93 -29.76 12.57
C PRO A 562 9.24 -29.42 11.84
N LEU A 563 9.14 -29.03 10.56
CA LEU A 563 10.29 -28.58 9.77
C LEU A 563 10.62 -27.10 9.98
N TYR A 564 9.78 -26.32 10.73
CA TYR A 564 9.95 -24.88 10.94
C TYR A 564 9.62 -24.49 12.37
N ILE A 565 10.48 -24.86 13.30
CA ILE A 565 10.28 -24.60 14.72
C ILE A 565 10.63 -23.14 15.05
N ARG A 566 9.75 -22.46 15.79
CA ARG A 566 9.98 -21.08 16.24
C ARG A 566 10.04 -21.05 17.76
N ARG A 567 11.15 -20.56 18.30
CA ARG A 567 11.32 -20.33 19.73
C ARG A 567 11.20 -18.86 20.08
N SER A 568 10.94 -18.56 21.33
CA SER A 568 10.96 -17.23 21.94
C SER A 568 12.23 -17.02 22.75
N ASN A 569 12.55 -15.73 23.05
CA ASN A 569 13.68 -15.36 23.89
C ASN A 569 13.27 -14.24 24.86
N PRO A 570 13.10 -14.55 26.17
CA PRO A 570 12.70 -13.55 27.17
C PRO A 570 13.77 -12.50 27.48
N HIS A 571 15.03 -12.72 27.04
CA HIS A 571 16.15 -11.82 27.30
C HIS A 571 16.36 -10.75 26.21
N LEU A 572 15.41 -10.60 25.30
CA LEU A 572 15.48 -9.58 24.27
C LEU A 572 15.47 -8.17 24.87
N ARG A 573 16.31 -7.31 24.31
CA ARG A 573 16.43 -5.90 24.67
C ARG A 573 15.79 -5.02 23.63
N PRO A 574 15.30 -3.83 24.01
CA PRO A 574 14.82 -2.85 23.05
C PRO A 574 15.88 -2.51 22.00
N SER A 575 15.43 -2.31 20.76
CA SER A 575 16.26 -1.79 19.69
C SER A 575 16.12 -0.27 19.59
N TYR A 576 17.17 0.40 19.11
CA TYR A 576 17.13 1.83 18.81
C TYR A 576 17.54 2.08 17.37
N ARG A 577 16.65 2.75 16.60
CA ARG A 577 16.89 3.08 15.21
C ARG A 577 17.18 4.56 15.04
N HIS A 578 18.28 4.85 14.34
CA HIS A 578 18.59 6.15 13.81
C HIS A 578 18.25 6.21 12.34
N SER A 579 17.64 7.30 11.89
CA SER A 579 17.35 7.56 10.48
C SER A 579 17.67 9.01 10.17
N MET A 580 18.46 9.23 9.12
CA MET A 580 18.75 10.57 8.57
C MET A 580 18.21 10.62 7.14
N HIS A 581 17.57 11.73 6.80
CA HIS A 581 17.02 11.94 5.47
C HIS A 581 17.33 13.37 5.01
N ALA A 582 18.01 13.49 3.89
CA ALA A 582 18.28 14.74 3.21
C ALA A 582 17.51 14.79 1.88
N ILE A 583 16.84 15.89 1.60
CA ILE A 583 16.12 16.13 0.34
C ILE A 583 16.57 17.48 -0.21
N PHE A 584 16.90 17.51 -1.48
CA PHE A 584 17.10 18.72 -2.25
C PHE A 584 16.14 18.73 -3.44
N ASN A 585 15.45 19.82 -3.66
CA ASN A 585 14.57 20.02 -4.81
C ASN A 585 14.83 21.40 -5.45
N ASN A 586 14.89 21.42 -6.77
CA ASN A 586 14.90 22.63 -7.56
C ASN A 586 13.70 22.60 -8.53
N PHE A 587 12.60 23.24 -8.11
CA PHE A 587 11.34 23.22 -8.86
C PHE A 587 11.47 23.87 -10.25
N GLN A 588 12.30 24.90 -10.41
CA GLN A 588 12.48 25.59 -11.69
C GLN A 588 13.22 24.71 -12.71
N LYS A 589 14.15 23.88 -12.23
CA LYS A 589 14.94 22.97 -13.07
C LYS A 589 14.32 21.58 -13.19
N GLY A 590 13.26 21.29 -12.41
CA GLY A 590 12.60 19.97 -12.38
C GLY A 590 13.51 18.87 -11.82
N PHE A 591 14.40 19.20 -10.88
CA PHE A 591 15.38 18.29 -10.31
C PHE A 591 15.11 18.06 -8.82
N MET A 592 15.11 16.80 -8.39
CA MET A 592 15.08 16.41 -6.98
C MET A 592 16.15 15.34 -6.72
N ALA A 593 16.79 15.43 -5.57
CA ALA A 593 17.64 14.37 -5.03
C ALA A 593 17.30 14.12 -3.57
N SER A 594 17.37 12.87 -3.14
CA SER A 594 17.24 12.52 -1.73
C SER A 594 18.25 11.46 -1.34
N LEU A 595 18.68 11.51 -0.08
CA LEU A 595 19.58 10.57 0.53
C LEU A 595 19.02 10.16 1.88
N MET A 596 18.89 8.87 2.13
CA MET A 596 18.44 8.30 3.38
C MET A 596 19.52 7.36 3.92
N TRP A 597 19.85 7.52 5.19
CA TRP A 597 20.67 6.58 5.94
C TRP A 597 19.93 6.11 7.16
N ASN A 598 20.04 4.82 7.47
CA ASN A 598 19.46 4.24 8.68
C ASN A 598 20.42 3.24 9.32
N GLN A 599 20.37 3.17 10.66
CA GLN A 599 21.13 2.22 11.46
C GLN A 599 20.30 1.78 12.65
N THR A 600 20.35 0.50 12.96
CA THR A 600 19.64 -0.05 14.12
C THR A 600 20.63 -0.70 15.08
N PHE A 601 20.63 -0.22 16.31
CA PHE A 601 21.35 -0.83 17.44
C PHE A 601 20.45 -1.84 18.13
N ASN A 602 21.02 -2.94 18.62
CA ASN A 602 20.30 -4.04 19.25
C ASN A 602 19.13 -4.54 18.38
N ALA A 603 19.28 -4.55 17.05
CA ALA A 603 18.25 -5.03 16.16
C ALA A 603 17.84 -6.45 16.55
N VAL A 604 16.53 -6.69 16.71
CA VAL A 604 16.01 -8.04 16.90
C VAL A 604 16.03 -8.73 15.53
N THR A 605 16.80 -9.80 15.43
CA THR A 605 16.88 -10.67 14.25
C THR A 605 16.68 -12.12 14.69
N ARG A 606 16.69 -13.06 13.76
CA ARG A 606 16.57 -14.47 14.06
C ARG A 606 17.91 -15.18 13.87
N ALA A 607 18.37 -15.86 14.89
CA ALA A 607 19.36 -16.90 14.76
C ALA A 607 18.66 -18.14 14.16
N THR A 608 19.23 -18.70 13.10
CA THR A 608 18.66 -19.87 12.41
C THR A 608 19.57 -21.05 12.62
N TYR A 609 19.00 -22.10 13.10
CA TYR A 609 19.61 -23.42 13.27
C TYR A 609 19.06 -24.36 12.20
N TYR A 610 19.94 -25.02 11.44
CA TYR A 610 19.58 -25.97 10.41
C TYR A 610 19.83 -27.40 10.92
N ASP A 611 18.81 -28.24 10.78
CA ASP A 611 18.90 -29.67 11.06
C ASP A 611 19.05 -30.42 9.72
N ARG A 612 20.14 -31.09 9.55
CA ARG A 612 20.46 -31.83 8.32
C ARG A 612 19.75 -33.16 8.16
N GLU A 613 19.45 -33.81 9.28
CA GLU A 613 18.82 -35.14 9.30
C GLU A 613 17.33 -35.02 8.94
N THR A 614 16.67 -33.97 9.47
CA THR A 614 15.26 -33.72 9.20
C THR A 614 15.03 -32.77 8.00
N GLY A 615 16.06 -32.02 7.59
CA GLY A 615 15.91 -30.90 6.63
C GLY A 615 15.14 -29.72 7.21
N GLY A 616 14.88 -29.73 8.51
CA GLY A 616 14.16 -28.68 9.23
C GLY A 616 15.06 -27.52 9.66
N ARG A 617 14.41 -26.48 10.17
CA ARG A 617 15.12 -25.34 10.78
C ARG A 617 14.39 -24.83 12.01
N GLU A 618 15.19 -24.42 12.97
CA GLU A 618 14.72 -23.75 14.16
C GLU A 618 15.16 -22.29 14.17
N THR A 619 14.31 -21.40 14.63
CA THR A 619 14.62 -19.97 14.70
C THR A 619 14.42 -19.45 16.10
N LEU A 620 15.39 -18.65 16.56
CA LEU A 620 15.41 -17.98 17.87
C LEU A 620 15.64 -16.47 17.66
N PRO A 621 14.76 -15.58 18.16
CA PRO A 621 15.01 -14.15 18.09
C PRO A 621 16.16 -13.74 19.02
N VAL A 622 17.07 -12.92 18.50
CA VAL A 622 18.26 -12.44 19.23
C VAL A 622 18.54 -10.98 18.92
N ASN A 623 19.16 -10.26 19.83
CA ASN A 623 19.65 -8.91 19.55
C ASN A 623 21.01 -8.96 18.85
N ILE A 624 21.18 -8.19 17.78
CA ILE A 624 22.44 -8.09 17.05
C ILE A 624 22.70 -6.65 16.63
N ASN A 625 24.00 -6.30 16.49
CA ASN A 625 24.47 -5.01 16.01
C ASN A 625 25.13 -5.14 14.64
N GLY A 626 25.06 -4.05 13.85
CA GLY A 626 25.75 -3.94 12.57
C GLY A 626 24.83 -3.87 11.38
N ASN A 627 23.51 -3.77 11.59
CA ASN A 627 22.50 -3.54 10.56
C ASN A 627 22.43 -2.05 10.21
N TRP A 628 22.72 -1.70 8.97
CA TRP A 628 22.59 -0.32 8.46
C TRP A 628 22.34 -0.32 6.97
N GLY A 629 21.74 0.76 6.47
CA GLY A 629 21.50 0.94 5.06
C GLY A 629 21.63 2.41 4.64
N ILE A 630 21.95 2.60 3.37
CA ILE A 630 21.98 3.92 2.71
C ILE A 630 21.24 3.79 1.38
N MET A 631 20.37 4.76 1.08
CA MET A 631 19.61 4.81 -0.16
C MET A 631 19.58 6.23 -0.71
N GLY A 632 19.91 6.38 -1.99
CA GLY A 632 19.81 7.63 -2.73
C GLY A 632 18.79 7.53 -3.85
N ASN A 633 18.05 8.62 -4.09
CA ASN A 633 17.14 8.75 -5.23
C ASN A 633 17.40 10.08 -5.94
N GLY A 634 17.37 10.05 -7.27
CA GLY A 634 17.41 11.22 -8.14
C GLY A 634 16.20 11.22 -9.07
N TYR A 635 15.58 12.36 -9.21
CA TYR A 635 14.42 12.56 -10.09
C TYR A 635 14.67 13.81 -10.95
N TYR A 636 14.42 13.69 -12.25
CA TYR A 636 14.48 14.79 -13.19
C TYR A 636 13.25 14.78 -14.08
N ASP A 637 12.58 15.93 -14.17
CA ASP A 637 11.37 16.12 -14.97
C ASP A 637 11.49 17.43 -15.75
N LYS A 638 11.43 17.31 -17.07
CA LYS A 638 11.54 18.46 -17.95
C LYS A 638 10.62 18.34 -19.14
N ARG A 639 9.84 19.39 -19.37
CA ARG A 639 9.02 19.53 -20.55
C ARG A 639 9.59 20.57 -21.52
N ILE A 640 9.72 20.20 -22.77
CA ILE A 640 10.22 21.02 -23.87
C ILE A 640 9.19 20.95 -25.00
N LYS A 641 8.31 21.95 -25.10
CA LYS A 641 7.18 21.96 -26.05
C LYS A 641 6.31 20.70 -25.91
N GLN A 642 6.25 19.85 -26.93
CA GLN A 642 5.51 18.58 -26.95
C GLN A 642 6.30 17.39 -26.39
N PHE A 643 7.59 17.57 -26.07
CA PHE A 643 8.40 16.51 -25.49
C PHE A 643 8.43 16.64 -23.96
N HIS A 644 8.37 15.51 -23.31
CA HIS A 644 8.47 15.40 -21.86
C HIS A 644 9.49 14.32 -21.52
N VAL A 645 10.50 14.67 -20.75
CA VAL A 645 11.55 13.78 -20.26
C VAL A 645 11.36 13.60 -18.78
N ASN A 646 11.25 12.36 -18.34
CA ASN A 646 11.21 11.98 -16.93
C ASN A 646 12.26 10.90 -16.68
N ILE A 647 13.14 11.15 -15.71
CA ILE A 647 14.19 10.22 -15.31
C ILE A 647 14.11 10.04 -13.80
N ASN A 648 14.03 8.81 -13.37
CA ASN A 648 14.11 8.43 -11.97
C ASN A 648 15.26 7.42 -11.82
N ALA A 649 16.19 7.68 -10.91
CA ALA A 649 17.29 6.77 -10.60
C ALA A 649 17.38 6.58 -9.09
N SER A 650 17.56 5.36 -8.64
CA SER A 650 17.76 5.03 -7.23
C SER A 650 18.93 4.07 -7.06
N GLY A 651 19.62 4.20 -5.95
CA GLY A 651 20.70 3.32 -5.57
C GLY A 651 20.72 3.13 -4.07
N GLY A 652 20.90 1.90 -3.61
CA GLY A 652 20.96 1.57 -2.20
C GLY A 652 21.96 0.48 -1.89
N TYR A 653 22.45 0.52 -0.66
CA TYR A 653 23.24 -0.55 -0.06
C TYR A 653 22.69 -0.84 1.33
N ASP A 654 22.39 -2.11 1.59
CA ASP A 654 21.95 -2.61 2.86
C ASP A 654 22.93 -3.65 3.40
N ARG A 655 23.31 -3.48 4.64
CA ARG A 655 24.12 -4.45 5.40
C ARG A 655 23.26 -5.07 6.48
N ASN A 656 23.02 -6.37 6.33
CA ASN A 656 22.23 -7.18 7.25
C ASN A 656 23.12 -8.21 7.94
N VAL A 657 22.95 -8.36 9.22
CA VAL A 657 23.68 -9.31 10.06
C VAL A 657 22.68 -10.28 10.68
N SER A 658 22.99 -11.56 10.61
CA SER A 658 22.23 -12.64 11.22
C SER A 658 23.17 -13.65 11.87
N LEU A 659 22.63 -14.56 12.66
CA LEU A 659 23.34 -15.71 13.22
C LEU A 659 22.82 -16.98 12.55
N ILE A 660 23.76 -17.81 12.12
CA ILE A 660 23.45 -19.12 11.49
C ILE A 660 24.24 -20.18 12.25
N ASN A 661 23.58 -21.28 12.57
CA ASN A 661 24.17 -22.46 13.12
C ASN A 661 23.84 -23.65 12.20
N GLU A 662 24.86 -24.22 11.59
CA GLU A 662 24.71 -25.29 10.60
C GLU A 662 25.18 -26.64 11.10
N ASP A 663 25.89 -26.67 12.24
CA ASP A 663 26.53 -27.86 12.80
C ASP A 663 26.09 -28.22 14.23
N GLY A 664 25.17 -27.43 14.79
CA GLY A 664 24.65 -27.63 16.15
C GLY A 664 25.59 -27.18 17.28
N THR A 665 26.80 -26.74 16.95
CA THR A 665 27.84 -26.44 17.95
C THR A 665 27.98 -24.96 18.24
N GLN A 666 28.01 -24.09 17.22
CA GLN A 666 28.27 -22.67 17.39
C GLN A 666 27.50 -21.78 16.41
N ASN A 667 26.99 -20.66 16.92
CA ASN A 667 26.39 -19.62 16.09
C ASN A 667 27.46 -18.84 15.32
N SER A 668 27.45 -18.92 13.99
CA SER A 668 28.31 -18.18 13.10
C SER A 668 27.65 -16.86 12.67
N ARG A 669 28.44 -15.80 12.63
CA ARG A 669 27.94 -14.48 12.19
C ARG A 669 27.91 -14.43 10.66
N SER A 670 26.73 -14.32 10.10
CA SER A 670 26.48 -14.16 8.67
C SER A 670 26.23 -12.68 8.36
N VAL A 671 27.05 -12.10 7.48
CA VAL A 671 26.89 -10.71 7.02
C VAL A 671 26.53 -10.71 5.55
N THR A 672 25.35 -10.18 5.25
CA THR A 672 24.90 -10.02 3.87
C THR A 672 24.91 -8.54 3.50
N GLY A 673 25.69 -8.19 2.49
CA GLY A 673 25.66 -6.89 1.83
C GLY A 673 24.82 -6.98 0.57
N ALA A 674 23.82 -6.14 0.43
CA ALA A 674 22.96 -6.08 -0.75
C ALA A 674 23.04 -4.69 -1.41
N THR A 675 23.36 -4.66 -2.70
CA THR A 675 23.35 -3.44 -3.53
C THR A 675 22.18 -3.50 -4.49
N THR A 676 21.36 -2.47 -4.48
CA THR A 676 20.25 -2.32 -5.44
C THR A 676 20.47 -1.02 -6.22
N LEU A 677 20.45 -1.11 -7.55
CA LEU A 677 20.43 0.05 -8.44
C LEU A 677 19.20 -0.07 -9.35
N SER A 678 18.51 1.04 -9.55
CA SER A 678 17.37 1.08 -10.45
C SER A 678 17.33 2.41 -11.19
N SER A 679 16.96 2.38 -12.45
CA SER A 679 16.63 3.59 -13.18
C SER A 679 15.39 3.36 -14.06
N ASN A 680 14.59 4.41 -14.19
CA ASN A 680 13.46 4.48 -15.09
C ASN A 680 13.57 5.75 -15.91
N VAL A 681 13.49 5.62 -17.22
CA VAL A 681 13.54 6.73 -18.17
C VAL A 681 12.26 6.69 -19.00
N ARG A 682 11.57 7.81 -19.08
CA ARG A 682 10.39 8.00 -19.93
C ARG A 682 10.61 9.21 -20.81
N LEU A 683 10.45 9.00 -22.11
CA LEU A 683 10.49 10.01 -23.14
C LEU A 683 9.11 10.05 -23.81
N ALA A 684 8.33 11.09 -23.50
CA ALA A 684 6.99 11.24 -24.04
C ALA A 684 6.94 12.30 -25.13
N TYR A 685 6.27 11.97 -26.25
CA TYR A 685 5.84 12.92 -27.27
C TYR A 685 4.34 13.10 -27.17
N LEU A 686 3.87 14.32 -26.93
CA LEU A 686 2.50 14.68 -26.56
C LEU A 686 1.85 15.61 -27.60
N PRO A 687 1.60 15.16 -28.84
CA PRO A 687 0.90 15.94 -29.86
C PRO A 687 -0.58 16.11 -29.50
N PRO A 688 -1.31 17.05 -30.16
CA PRO A 688 -2.74 17.23 -29.89
C PRO A 688 -3.61 15.99 -30.17
N TRP A 689 -3.17 15.10 -31.05
CA TRP A 689 -3.91 13.90 -31.44
C TRP A 689 -3.61 12.66 -30.57
N GLY A 690 -2.66 12.73 -29.62
CA GLY A 690 -2.36 11.55 -28.80
C GLY A 690 -1.19 11.70 -27.85
N ASN A 691 -0.60 10.57 -27.49
CA ASN A 691 0.68 10.46 -26.79
C ASN A 691 1.45 9.25 -27.31
N ILE A 692 2.77 9.37 -27.32
CA ILE A 692 3.70 8.29 -27.61
C ILE A 692 4.79 8.37 -26.53
N ASP A 693 4.88 7.34 -25.69
CA ASP A 693 5.81 7.25 -24.60
C ASP A 693 6.79 6.10 -24.85
N LEU A 694 8.08 6.40 -24.84
CA LEU A 694 9.15 5.40 -24.79
C LEU A 694 9.58 5.26 -23.35
N THR A 695 9.58 4.03 -22.84
CA THR A 695 9.96 3.71 -21.47
C THR A 695 11.16 2.77 -21.45
N GLY A 696 12.10 3.03 -20.56
CA GLY A 696 13.23 2.17 -20.30
C GLY A 696 13.41 2.00 -18.81
N THR A 697 13.44 0.75 -18.33
CA THR A 697 13.73 0.46 -16.92
C THR A 697 14.94 -0.46 -16.85
N TRP A 698 15.85 -0.15 -15.94
CA TRP A 698 16.97 -0.98 -15.60
C TRP A 698 16.98 -1.21 -14.10
N THR A 699 17.15 -2.48 -13.68
CA THR A 699 17.37 -2.84 -12.29
C THR A 699 18.58 -3.75 -12.19
N PHE A 700 19.44 -3.48 -11.21
CA PHE A 700 20.56 -4.30 -10.83
C PHE A 700 20.45 -4.61 -9.35
N TYR A 701 20.56 -5.88 -9.01
CA TYR A 701 20.64 -6.34 -7.64
C TYR A 701 21.89 -7.22 -7.50
N GLN A 702 22.66 -6.97 -6.46
CA GLN A 702 23.81 -7.79 -6.08
C GLN A 702 23.70 -8.12 -4.59
N SER A 703 23.96 -9.36 -4.24
CA SER A 703 24.01 -9.81 -2.85
C SER A 703 25.30 -10.59 -2.61
N LYS A 704 26.02 -10.21 -1.56
CA LYS A 704 27.26 -10.87 -1.12
C LYS A 704 27.13 -11.29 0.33
N ASN A 705 27.38 -12.56 0.61
CA ASN A 705 27.37 -13.10 1.95
C ASN A 705 28.78 -13.53 2.38
N SER A 706 29.15 -13.16 3.63
CA SER A 706 30.48 -13.43 4.17
C SER A 706 30.66 -14.88 4.61
N LEU A 707 29.60 -15.54 5.07
CA LEU A 707 29.69 -16.91 5.62
C LEU A 707 29.78 -17.94 4.49
N GLN A 708 28.89 -17.85 3.49
CA GLN A 708 28.87 -18.75 2.33
C GLN A 708 29.88 -18.32 1.25
N ASN A 709 30.57 -17.20 1.41
CA ASN A 709 31.47 -16.61 0.40
C ASN A 709 30.84 -16.52 -1.02
N ARG A 710 29.54 -16.32 -1.05
CA ARG A 710 28.75 -16.25 -2.31
C ARG A 710 28.53 -14.79 -2.71
N ASN A 711 28.63 -14.55 -4.02
CA ASN A 711 28.31 -13.29 -4.66
C ASN A 711 27.35 -13.59 -5.82
N THR A 712 26.12 -13.11 -5.72
CA THR A 712 25.07 -13.28 -6.71
C THR A 712 24.63 -11.95 -7.25
N TYR A 713 24.22 -11.91 -8.52
CA TYR A 713 23.69 -10.72 -9.13
C TYR A 713 22.55 -11.04 -10.09
N THR A 714 21.62 -10.09 -10.23
CA THR A 714 20.56 -10.12 -11.25
C THR A 714 20.48 -8.77 -11.95
N ARG A 715 20.20 -8.78 -13.25
CA ARG A 715 19.99 -7.60 -14.08
C ARG A 715 18.71 -7.77 -14.87
N ASN A 716 17.83 -6.80 -14.77
CA ASN A 716 16.61 -6.75 -15.55
C ASN A 716 16.60 -5.46 -16.37
N TYR A 717 16.28 -5.58 -17.64
CA TYR A 717 16.09 -4.46 -18.55
C TYR A 717 14.69 -4.58 -19.11
N THR A 718 13.94 -3.48 -19.12
CA THR A 718 12.66 -3.40 -19.81
C THR A 718 12.70 -2.21 -20.74
N CYS A 719 12.42 -2.44 -22.01
CA CYS A 719 12.24 -1.38 -23.01
C CYS A 719 10.80 -1.48 -23.51
N GLY A 720 10.07 -0.36 -23.51
CA GLY A 720 8.67 -0.36 -23.86
C GLY A 720 8.23 0.88 -24.62
N ILE A 721 7.10 0.72 -25.29
CA ILE A 721 6.36 1.81 -25.93
C ILE A 721 4.92 1.76 -25.41
N GLU A 722 4.42 2.93 -24.96
CA GLU A 722 3.02 3.13 -24.63
C GLU A 722 2.48 4.23 -25.54
N SER A 723 1.41 3.98 -26.24
CA SER A 723 0.84 4.96 -27.17
C SER A 723 -0.68 4.95 -27.11
N SER A 724 -1.26 6.13 -27.24
CA SER A 724 -2.71 6.32 -27.43
C SER A 724 -2.93 7.40 -28.48
N VAL A 725 -3.55 7.02 -29.58
CA VAL A 725 -3.73 7.85 -30.77
C VAL A 725 -5.21 7.98 -31.09
N ASN A 726 -5.69 9.23 -31.22
CA ASN A 726 -7.02 9.51 -31.70
C ASN A 726 -6.99 9.58 -33.22
N LEU A 727 -7.83 8.76 -33.84
CA LEU A 727 -8.00 8.63 -35.28
C LEU A 727 -9.29 9.35 -35.75
N PRO A 728 -9.45 9.62 -37.06
CA PRO A 728 -10.69 10.10 -37.61
C PRO A 728 -11.88 9.20 -37.25
N PHE A 729 -13.12 9.73 -37.38
CA PHE A 729 -14.37 9.04 -37.06
C PHE A 729 -14.50 8.59 -35.61
N HIS A 730 -13.79 9.25 -34.68
CA HIS A 730 -13.84 9.02 -33.24
C HIS A 730 -13.28 7.65 -32.78
N PHE A 731 -12.43 7.06 -33.57
CA PHE A 731 -11.63 5.92 -33.16
C PHE A 731 -10.45 6.35 -32.27
N MET A 732 -10.08 5.50 -31.35
CA MET A 732 -8.86 5.63 -30.55
C MET A 732 -8.16 4.27 -30.52
N VAL A 733 -6.88 4.27 -30.82
CA VAL A 733 -6.02 3.08 -30.69
C VAL A 733 -5.05 3.34 -29.56
N SER A 734 -5.05 2.44 -28.57
CA SER A 734 -4.08 2.45 -27.48
C SER A 734 -3.31 1.14 -27.49
N THR A 735 -2.00 1.22 -27.37
CA THR A 735 -1.13 0.04 -27.33
C THR A 735 -0.04 0.23 -26.31
N ASP A 736 0.33 -0.84 -25.63
CA ASP A 736 1.53 -0.95 -24.83
C ASP A 736 2.27 -2.23 -25.20
N ALA A 737 3.55 -2.08 -25.50
CA ALA A 737 4.44 -3.19 -25.79
C ALA A 737 5.72 -3.02 -24.97
N GLY A 738 6.16 -4.10 -24.31
CA GLY A 738 7.33 -4.09 -23.47
C GLY A 738 8.14 -5.37 -23.63
N TYR A 739 9.42 -5.22 -23.95
CA TYR A 739 10.37 -6.31 -23.97
C TYR A 739 11.16 -6.34 -22.69
N VAL A 740 11.13 -7.48 -22.01
CA VAL A 740 11.83 -7.71 -20.75
C VAL A 740 12.97 -8.67 -21.00
N PHE A 741 14.18 -8.24 -20.65
CA PHE A 741 15.39 -9.04 -20.67
C PHE A 741 15.90 -9.25 -19.25
N ARG A 742 16.17 -10.52 -18.87
CA ARG A 742 16.68 -10.89 -17.56
C ARG A 742 17.97 -11.68 -17.69
N SER A 743 18.94 -11.38 -16.83
CA SER A 743 20.19 -12.09 -16.74
C SER A 743 20.74 -12.10 -15.32
N GLY A 744 21.57 -13.06 -14.97
CA GLY A 744 22.19 -13.12 -13.64
C GLY A 744 22.57 -14.54 -13.22
N THR A 745 22.93 -14.65 -11.96
CA THR A 745 23.33 -15.92 -11.34
C THR A 745 22.19 -16.92 -11.41
N GLY A 746 22.47 -18.15 -11.86
CA GLY A 746 21.50 -19.23 -12.02
C GLY A 746 20.58 -19.10 -13.24
N MET A 747 20.87 -18.14 -14.15
CA MET A 747 20.06 -17.93 -15.36
C MET A 747 20.78 -18.40 -16.63
N ASP A 748 21.95 -19.01 -16.52
CA ASP A 748 22.75 -19.44 -17.65
C ASP A 748 22.03 -20.52 -18.47
N GLY A 749 21.93 -20.31 -19.78
CA GLY A 749 21.32 -21.24 -20.73
C GLY A 749 19.79 -21.23 -20.77
N LYS A 750 19.09 -20.46 -19.93
CA LYS A 750 17.62 -20.35 -19.94
C LYS A 750 17.20 -18.90 -20.32
N SER A 751 16.45 -18.75 -21.40
CA SER A 751 15.94 -17.45 -21.83
C SER A 751 14.64 -17.13 -21.10
N ASP A 752 14.70 -16.13 -20.19
CA ASP A 752 13.54 -15.58 -19.49
C ASP A 752 13.00 -14.30 -20.16
N ASN A 753 13.40 -14.06 -21.39
CA ASN A 753 12.96 -12.89 -22.14
C ASN A 753 11.52 -13.03 -22.55
N GLU A 754 10.78 -11.94 -22.47
CA GLU A 754 9.36 -11.88 -22.89
C GLU A 754 9.04 -10.57 -23.59
N LEU A 755 8.21 -10.63 -24.62
CA LEU A 755 7.61 -9.48 -25.29
C LEU A 755 6.13 -9.47 -24.99
N LEU A 756 5.71 -8.58 -24.09
CA LEU A 756 4.30 -8.40 -23.74
C LEU A 756 3.73 -7.28 -24.62
N TRP A 757 2.69 -7.58 -25.37
CA TRP A 757 2.04 -6.62 -26.25
C TRP A 757 0.53 -6.64 -26.04
N ASN A 758 -0.03 -5.48 -25.67
CA ASN A 758 -1.45 -5.26 -25.46
C ASN A 758 -1.96 -4.23 -26.47
N LEU A 759 -3.19 -4.38 -26.92
CA LEU A 759 -3.85 -3.48 -27.87
C LEU A 759 -5.29 -3.22 -27.43
N LYS A 760 -5.71 -1.96 -27.48
CA LYS A 760 -7.10 -1.56 -27.31
C LYS A 760 -7.53 -0.67 -28.48
N ILE A 761 -8.64 -1.03 -29.12
CA ILE A 761 -9.29 -0.21 -30.13
C ILE A 761 -10.64 0.22 -29.54
N SER A 762 -10.90 1.52 -29.49
CA SER A 762 -12.14 2.09 -28.97
C SER A 762 -12.80 2.93 -30.07
N TRP A 763 -14.14 2.84 -30.16
CA TRP A 763 -14.96 3.68 -31.00
C TRP A 763 -15.98 4.42 -30.14
N LYS A 764 -15.91 5.76 -30.16
CA LYS A 764 -16.81 6.64 -29.42
C LYS A 764 -17.94 7.10 -30.36
N PHE A 765 -19.19 6.84 -29.98
CA PHE A 765 -20.40 7.13 -30.74
C PHE A 765 -21.50 7.72 -29.85
N LEU A 766 -22.68 7.96 -30.36
CA LEU A 766 -23.79 8.71 -29.79
C LEU A 766 -23.47 10.22 -29.64
N LYS A 767 -24.55 10.99 -29.38
CA LYS A 767 -24.43 12.42 -29.11
C LYS A 767 -23.49 12.66 -27.93
N GLU A 768 -22.61 13.66 -28.07
CA GLU A 768 -21.59 13.98 -27.05
C GLU A 768 -20.66 12.81 -26.70
N ARG A 769 -20.54 11.82 -27.61
CA ARG A 769 -19.66 10.63 -27.43
C ARG A 769 -19.95 9.83 -26.16
N ARG A 770 -21.23 9.76 -25.77
CA ARG A 770 -21.66 9.08 -24.55
C ARG A 770 -21.52 7.57 -24.61
N GLY A 771 -21.55 6.96 -25.82
CA GLY A 771 -21.29 5.55 -26.04
C GLY A 771 -19.86 5.29 -26.45
N GLU A 772 -19.24 4.25 -25.92
CA GLU A 772 -17.94 3.74 -26.35
C GLU A 772 -18.01 2.22 -26.45
N LEU A 773 -17.62 1.69 -27.59
CA LEU A 773 -17.38 0.26 -27.79
C LEU A 773 -15.89 0.05 -27.91
N SER A 774 -15.33 -0.89 -27.18
CA SER A 774 -13.90 -1.19 -27.23
C SER A 774 -13.63 -2.68 -27.31
N VAL A 775 -12.55 -3.01 -28.04
CA VAL A 775 -11.95 -4.33 -28.07
C VAL A 775 -10.58 -4.20 -27.43
N TYR A 776 -10.33 -4.97 -26.39
CA TYR A 776 -9.03 -5.06 -25.72
C TYR A 776 -8.44 -6.44 -25.94
N TRP A 777 -7.18 -6.49 -26.31
CA TRP A 777 -6.41 -7.70 -26.50
C TRP A 777 -5.16 -7.65 -25.63
N ALA A 778 -5.11 -8.49 -24.62
CA ALA A 778 -3.97 -8.63 -23.72
C ALA A 778 -3.01 -9.68 -24.25
N ASP A 779 -1.70 -9.43 -24.13
CA ASP A 779 -0.63 -10.35 -24.51
C ASP A 779 -0.89 -11.06 -25.83
N ILE A 780 -1.01 -10.25 -26.93
CA ILE A 780 -1.34 -10.72 -28.27
C ILE A 780 -0.44 -11.86 -28.74
N LEU A 781 0.83 -11.83 -28.32
CA LEU A 781 1.84 -12.80 -28.70
C LEU A 781 1.85 -14.03 -27.80
N SER A 782 1.04 -14.04 -26.72
CA SER A 782 0.98 -15.12 -25.72
C SER A 782 2.35 -15.50 -25.15
N GLN A 783 3.21 -14.49 -24.91
CA GLN A 783 4.59 -14.67 -24.46
C GLN A 783 4.82 -14.47 -22.97
N ARG A 784 3.77 -14.19 -22.20
CA ARG A 784 3.89 -14.03 -20.76
C ARG A 784 4.50 -15.28 -20.13
N LYS A 785 5.58 -15.07 -19.39
CA LYS A 785 6.28 -16.15 -18.70
C LYS A 785 5.62 -16.45 -17.37
N SER A 786 5.48 -17.74 -17.09
CA SER A 786 4.98 -18.23 -15.81
C SER A 786 6.10 -18.47 -14.79
N PHE A 787 7.32 -18.07 -15.10
CA PHE A 787 8.49 -18.28 -14.24
C PHE A 787 8.99 -16.98 -13.65
N THR A 788 9.33 -17.04 -12.35
CA THR A 788 10.10 -15.99 -11.67
C THR A 788 11.32 -16.60 -11.03
N ARG A 789 12.48 -15.95 -11.19
CA ARG A 789 13.75 -16.37 -10.58
C ARG A 789 14.25 -15.30 -9.64
N TYR A 790 14.72 -15.76 -8.50
CA TYR A 790 15.33 -14.92 -7.48
C TYR A 790 16.64 -15.55 -7.03
N ALA A 791 17.72 -14.77 -7.02
CA ALA A 791 19.01 -15.20 -6.52
C ALA A 791 19.48 -14.22 -5.44
N SER A 792 19.82 -14.76 -4.28
CA SER A 792 20.48 -14.04 -3.19
C SER A 792 21.81 -14.75 -2.85
N ALA A 793 22.60 -14.12 -1.98
CA ALA A 793 23.82 -14.76 -1.52
C ALA A 793 23.60 -15.99 -0.62
N THR A 794 22.36 -16.23 -0.17
CA THR A 794 22.00 -17.34 0.72
C THR A 794 21.09 -18.38 0.06
N ALA A 795 20.45 -18.05 -1.06
CA ALA A 795 19.55 -18.96 -1.74
C ALA A 795 19.34 -18.58 -3.21
N PHE A 796 19.05 -19.59 -4.03
CA PHE A 796 18.45 -19.45 -5.35
C PHE A 796 17.03 -20.03 -5.30
N SER A 797 16.09 -19.43 -6.03
CA SER A 797 14.74 -19.96 -6.18
C SER A 797 14.21 -19.70 -7.57
N GLU A 798 13.61 -20.71 -8.18
CA GLU A 798 12.82 -20.64 -9.40
C GLU A 798 11.39 -21.03 -9.05
N ARG A 799 10.42 -20.13 -9.32
CA ARG A 799 9.00 -20.38 -9.08
C ARG A 799 8.24 -20.32 -10.40
N TYR A 800 7.46 -21.33 -10.64
CA TYR A 800 6.43 -21.39 -11.65
C TYR A 800 5.08 -21.01 -11.03
N GLU A 801 4.32 -20.15 -11.71
CA GLU A 801 2.94 -19.84 -11.39
C GLU A 801 2.16 -19.73 -12.70
N GLU A 802 1.12 -20.53 -12.85
CA GLU A 802 0.37 -20.56 -14.09
C GLU A 802 -0.24 -19.17 -14.39
N GLN A 803 0.23 -18.54 -15.47
CA GLN A 803 -0.19 -17.22 -15.91
C GLN A 803 -1.17 -17.32 -17.07
N LEU A 804 -2.18 -16.46 -17.08
CA LEU A 804 -3.06 -16.30 -18.20
C LEU A 804 -2.30 -15.73 -19.41
N ARG A 805 -2.19 -16.52 -20.47
CA ARG A 805 -1.57 -16.12 -21.73
C ARG A 805 -2.66 -15.65 -22.69
N GLY A 806 -2.60 -14.41 -23.09
CA GLY A 806 -3.44 -13.79 -24.09
C GLY A 806 -4.96 -13.98 -23.94
N TYR A 807 -5.69 -12.88 -23.91
CA TYR A 807 -7.16 -12.91 -23.99
C TYR A 807 -7.68 -11.68 -24.72
N ALA A 808 -8.85 -11.80 -25.34
CA ALA A 808 -9.56 -10.69 -25.94
C ALA A 808 -10.83 -10.40 -25.14
N MET A 809 -11.20 -9.11 -25.06
CA MET A 809 -12.41 -8.65 -24.37
C MET A 809 -13.09 -7.55 -25.17
N VAL A 810 -14.41 -7.66 -25.33
CA VAL A 810 -15.26 -6.58 -25.85
C VAL A 810 -15.93 -5.90 -24.67
N SER A 811 -15.87 -4.57 -24.62
CA SER A 811 -16.50 -3.77 -23.57
C SER A 811 -17.35 -2.66 -24.17
N PHE A 812 -18.50 -2.43 -23.58
CA PHE A 812 -19.39 -1.31 -23.88
C PHE A 812 -19.44 -0.38 -22.66
N ILE A 813 -19.23 0.92 -22.88
CA ILE A 813 -19.30 1.96 -21.86
C ILE A 813 -20.38 2.95 -22.27
N TYR A 814 -21.29 3.23 -21.36
CA TYR A 814 -22.27 4.31 -21.51
C TYR A 814 -22.09 5.37 -20.44
N ARG A 815 -21.98 6.63 -20.85
CA ARG A 815 -21.77 7.78 -19.99
C ARG A 815 -23.00 8.66 -20.00
N PHE A 816 -23.58 8.81 -18.81
CA PHE A 816 -24.74 9.64 -18.58
C PHE A 816 -24.33 10.93 -17.89
N GLU A 817 -24.86 12.04 -18.37
CA GLU A 817 -24.68 13.36 -17.80
C GLU A 817 -26.03 14.09 -17.78
N ARG A 818 -26.41 14.56 -16.60
CA ARG A 818 -27.61 15.37 -16.44
C ARG A 818 -27.21 16.67 -15.75
N MET A 819 -27.15 17.74 -16.55
CA MET A 819 -27.04 19.10 -16.02
C MET A 819 -28.35 19.49 -15.32
N LYS A 820 -28.29 20.32 -14.29
CA LYS A 820 -29.45 20.76 -13.51
C LYS A 820 -30.26 21.77 -14.30
#